data_219ec15effe42f70c2c4374569dd9812
#
_entry.id   219ec15effe42f70c2c4374569dd9812
#
_cell.length_a   1.000
_cell.length_b   1.000
_cell.length_c   1.000
_cell.angle_alpha   90.00
_cell.angle_beta   90.00
_cell.angle_gamma   90.00
#
_symmetry.space_group_name_H-M   'P 1'
#
loop_
_entity.id
_entity.type
_entity.pdbx_description
1 polymer ?
#
loop_
_entity_poly.entity_id
_entity_poly.type
_entity_poly.pdbx_seq_one_letter_code
_entity_poly.pdbx_strand_id
1 'polypeptide(L)'
;MDIRFKPRRAALMSGAATGLALLIAAGAAQAQTQAAGQTTEDNAVEEITVTGIRASIENSIALKKASSSIVETVSAEDIGKLPDTSIAESLARLPGLTAQRLDGRAQSISVRGLGPDFNTVLLNGREQVSTSDNRGVEFDQYPSEILSGVVVYKTPDASLVGQGLAATVDLRTIRPLDYGKTVISANARYETNGEKKLNPDAKDTGRRISATFVDQFADDTVGVALSVSHIQSPTQSRRFNAWGYATFDADAAPYAGNPAYTAADGALIIGGAKPYNQSNNLKRTGVIGVLEYKPTDKFHTALDLYYSDFKEKQILRGIELPLFWGGAILQPGYTVTDGIITQGTYTGVKGVMRNDLNTRHAKLGSVGWNTSYAFDNGWTLAADLSYSHAKRNDVIFESYSGTGPQGVGATDTMGFTTTPGGGTLFKSTLDYTNAAQIVLTDPQGWGAGAAGGALTQAGFYNTPRIEDELKAIKLSAKRDLAWGPINSVEFAYNGSLREKDKEVHESFLTFGGRIAQGAPTSRAIPAAALIGNVSLGLIGIDGMLAYDPTYLLNNGVYTLIADQNPAVQTRNWSVREEVHLGYVKFGVDSTVGSIPVTGNAGLQVVYTDQFSTGVAVDPANVANPMSTDDGDKFTYVLPSINLTFDLSNETLLRVGAARTLARARMDELRASQSFTTNPAYLTSTNPNQSFFSANGGNPKLRPYIADGVDVSLEKYFGRSAYVSVAAYYKKLSNYVNSNSSSYKDFAAFTYLLSPAQQAALGTTVGLVTGPDNGKGGYIRGVEFSTSIQGDILWEPLRHFGLQFSASLTDSEVKLEDGQDPIDMPGLSKKVVNTTFYYENNGFNARISNRYRGKFLGEVSGLSASRIYRTVDAESVLDAQIGYEFREGRFEGLSVMLQANNITDEPFRTYENGDPRRTIDYQKYGATYMVGLAYKF
;
A
#
# COMPACT_ATOMS: atom_id res chain seq x y z
N MET A 1 13.28 27.81 -13.69
CA MET A 1 14.64 27.85 -13.12
C MET A 1 14.92 26.43 -12.62
N ASP A 2 15.75 25.66 -13.38
CA ASP A 2 16.04 24.27 -13.04
C ASP A 2 16.91 24.21 -11.79
N ILE A 3 16.31 23.93 -10.65
CA ILE A 3 17.04 23.62 -9.41
C ILE A 3 17.49 22.16 -9.53
N ARG A 4 18.66 21.93 -10.12
CA ARG A 4 19.29 20.60 -10.11
C ARG A 4 19.99 20.41 -8.76
N PHE A 5 19.45 19.54 -7.91
CA PHE A 5 20.14 19.05 -6.75
C PHE A 5 21.38 18.27 -7.20
N LYS A 6 22.58 18.78 -6.89
CA LYS A 6 23.82 18.02 -7.13
C LYS A 6 23.99 17.02 -5.98
N PRO A 7 24.09 15.70 -6.24
CA PRO A 7 24.42 14.74 -5.19
C PRO A 7 25.83 14.95 -4.70
N ARG A 8 26.02 15.18 -3.40
CA ARG A 8 27.33 15.05 -2.77
C ARG A 8 27.69 13.56 -2.77
N ARG A 9 28.65 13.15 -3.57
CA ARG A 9 29.16 11.79 -3.66
C ARG A 9 29.66 11.33 -2.28
N ALA A 10 29.06 10.25 -1.75
CA ALA A 10 29.54 9.57 -0.56
C ALA A 10 30.86 8.83 -0.88
N ALA A 11 31.95 9.32 -0.31
CA ALA A 11 33.30 8.75 -0.45
C ALA A 11 33.64 7.67 0.61
N LEU A 12 32.65 7.05 1.26
CA LEU A 12 32.87 6.17 2.43
C LEU A 12 32.68 4.66 2.21
N MET A 13 32.21 4.23 1.03
CA MET A 13 32.04 2.78 0.76
C MET A 13 33.19 2.12 0.00
N SER A 14 34.19 2.85 -0.47
CA SER A 14 35.33 2.26 -1.20
C SER A 14 36.43 1.66 -0.31
N GLY A 15 36.42 1.95 0.99
CA GLY A 15 37.43 1.42 1.93
C GLY A 15 37.15 0.04 2.51
N ALA A 16 35.89 -0.38 2.62
CA ALA A 16 35.54 -1.63 3.27
C ALA A 16 35.62 -2.86 2.33
N ALA A 17 35.40 -2.67 1.02
CA ALA A 17 35.46 -3.75 0.05
C ALA A 17 36.88 -4.25 -0.24
N THR A 18 37.89 -3.39 -0.12
CA THR A 18 39.29 -3.74 -0.38
C THR A 18 39.95 -4.47 0.81
N GLY A 19 39.45 -4.25 2.03
CA GLY A 19 39.93 -4.95 3.22
C GLY A 19 39.49 -6.40 3.34
N LEU A 20 38.29 -6.72 2.83
CA LEU A 20 37.73 -8.08 2.90
C LEU A 20 38.31 -9.03 1.84
N ALA A 21 38.68 -8.50 0.68
CA ALA A 21 39.32 -9.30 -0.39
C ALA A 21 40.72 -9.76 -0.04
N LEU A 22 41.43 -9.02 0.81
CA LEU A 22 42.79 -9.37 1.31
C LEU A 22 42.78 -10.38 2.46
N LEU A 23 41.68 -10.46 3.24
CA LEU A 23 41.55 -11.49 4.31
C LEU A 23 41.16 -12.87 3.78
N ILE A 24 40.47 -12.94 2.63
CA ILE A 24 40.11 -14.22 2.00
C ILE A 24 41.29 -14.86 1.26
N ALA A 25 42.24 -14.06 0.75
CA ALA A 25 43.40 -14.55 0.02
C ALA A 25 44.54 -15.14 0.92
N ALA A 26 44.54 -14.84 2.23
CA ALA A 26 45.59 -15.26 3.17
C ALA A 26 45.29 -16.62 3.87
N GLY A 27 44.06 -17.17 3.74
CA GLY A 27 43.59 -18.39 4.41
C GLY A 27 43.72 -19.72 3.63
N ALA A 28 44.10 -19.66 2.36
CA ALA A 28 44.01 -20.81 1.45
C ALA A 28 45.25 -21.76 1.41
N ALA A 29 46.19 -21.66 2.32
CA ALA A 29 47.34 -22.54 2.36
C ALA A 29 47.46 -23.20 3.75
N GLN A 30 47.01 -24.45 3.83
CA GLN A 30 47.21 -25.52 4.80
C GLN A 30 45.97 -26.01 5.54
N ALA A 31 45.42 -27.11 5.05
CA ALA A 31 45.01 -28.23 5.88
C ALA A 31 44.49 -29.38 4.99
N GLN A 32 45.30 -30.42 4.84
CA GLN A 32 44.84 -31.78 4.49
C GLN A 32 44.70 -32.58 5.79
N THR A 33 43.67 -33.46 5.78
CA THR A 33 43.49 -34.73 6.51
C THR A 33 42.57 -34.80 7.73
N GLN A 34 41.53 -35.59 7.54
CA GLN A 34 40.80 -36.51 8.46
C GLN A 34 39.88 -35.91 9.52
N ALA A 35 38.68 -36.37 9.76
CA ALA A 35 37.91 -37.57 9.59
C ALA A 35 36.44 -37.32 10.04
N ALA A 36 35.59 -38.18 9.53
CA ALA A 36 34.18 -38.33 9.79
C ALA A 36 33.65 -38.16 11.21
N GLY A 37 32.45 -37.58 11.34
CA GLY A 37 31.65 -37.71 12.53
C GLY A 37 30.43 -36.78 12.60
N GLN A 38 29.28 -37.26 12.22
CA GLN A 38 27.93 -36.87 12.58
C GLN A 38 27.49 -35.46 12.19
N THR A 39 26.75 -35.43 11.10
CA THR A 39 25.86 -34.34 10.68
C THR A 39 24.71 -34.19 11.67
N THR A 40 24.68 -33.10 12.43
CA THR A 40 23.44 -32.57 12.94
C THR A 40 22.76 -31.86 11.77
N GLU A 41 21.68 -32.45 11.29
CA GLU A 41 20.82 -31.90 10.26
C GLU A 41 20.38 -30.48 10.68
N ASP A 42 20.89 -29.48 9.98
CA ASP A 42 20.21 -28.20 9.85
C ASP A 42 18.86 -28.55 9.22
N ASN A 43 17.73 -28.35 9.95
CA ASN A 43 16.39 -28.57 9.44
C ASN A 43 16.07 -27.50 8.38
N ALA A 44 16.77 -27.52 7.26
CA ALA A 44 16.25 -27.04 5.99
C ALA A 44 15.10 -28.01 5.67
N VAL A 45 13.86 -27.56 5.88
CA VAL A 45 12.69 -28.29 5.39
C VAL A 45 12.92 -28.45 3.89
N GLU A 46 13.21 -29.68 3.44
CA GLU A 46 13.27 -30.03 2.02
C GLU A 46 12.00 -29.45 1.39
N GLU A 47 12.16 -28.53 0.46
CA GLU A 47 11.05 -27.98 -0.31
C GLU A 47 10.56 -29.09 -1.23
N ILE A 48 9.70 -29.96 -0.68
CA ILE A 48 9.11 -31.09 -1.39
C ILE A 48 8.38 -30.53 -2.59
N THR A 49 8.75 -30.94 -3.76
CA THR A 49 8.08 -30.58 -5.02
C THR A 49 6.68 -31.13 -5.02
N VAL A 50 5.74 -30.30 -4.66
CA VAL A 50 4.35 -30.70 -4.48
C VAL A 50 3.48 -29.91 -5.45
N THR A 51 2.56 -30.62 -6.11
CA THR A 51 1.58 -30.05 -7.02
C THR A 51 0.18 -30.20 -6.42
N GLY A 52 -0.62 -29.12 -6.44
CA GLY A 52 -2.00 -29.11 -5.99
C GLY A 52 -2.24 -28.31 -4.70
N ILE A 53 -3.53 -28.15 -4.37
CA ILE A 53 -3.99 -27.34 -3.22
C ILE A 53 -3.52 -27.98 -1.91
N ARG A 54 -3.73 -29.29 -1.76
CA ARG A 54 -3.38 -30.05 -0.55
C ARG A 54 -1.92 -29.92 -0.20
N ALA A 55 -1.12 -30.09 -1.15
CA ALA A 55 0.31 -30.11 -1.02
C ALA A 55 0.91 -28.74 -0.70
N SER A 56 0.40 -27.65 -1.28
CA SER A 56 0.73 -26.28 -0.86
C SER A 56 0.38 -26.03 0.61
N ILE A 57 -0.76 -26.57 1.07
CA ILE A 57 -1.18 -26.47 2.47
C ILE A 57 -0.24 -27.26 3.38
N GLU A 58 0.15 -28.49 3.01
CA GLU A 58 1.08 -29.33 3.78
C GLU A 58 2.45 -28.67 3.91
N ASN A 59 3.00 -28.08 2.84
CA ASN A 59 4.24 -27.30 2.88
C ASN A 59 4.11 -26.07 3.79
N SER A 60 3.00 -25.35 3.70
CA SER A 60 2.77 -24.19 4.58
C SER A 60 2.72 -24.62 6.04
N ILE A 61 2.06 -25.73 6.38
CA ILE A 61 2.01 -26.30 7.73
C ILE A 61 3.41 -26.70 8.22
N ALA A 62 4.20 -27.37 7.36
CA ALA A 62 5.56 -27.80 7.69
C ALA A 62 6.48 -26.60 8.00
N LEU A 63 6.46 -25.57 7.16
CA LEU A 63 7.21 -24.32 7.40
C LEU A 63 6.77 -23.62 8.70
N LYS A 64 5.46 -23.54 8.98
CA LYS A 64 4.95 -22.99 10.23
C LYS A 64 5.42 -23.79 11.43
N LYS A 65 5.35 -25.12 11.38
CA LYS A 65 5.78 -26.05 12.46
C LYS A 65 7.28 -25.94 12.75
N ALA A 66 8.11 -25.81 11.73
CA ALA A 66 9.57 -25.72 11.85
C ALA A 66 10.09 -24.35 12.31
N SER A 67 9.31 -23.27 12.17
CA SER A 67 9.75 -21.93 12.55
C SER A 67 9.90 -21.78 14.06
N SER A 68 10.97 -21.08 14.48
CA SER A 68 11.16 -20.66 15.88
C SER A 68 10.32 -19.44 16.28
N SER A 69 9.94 -18.60 15.32
CA SER A 69 9.04 -17.45 15.48
C SER A 69 7.58 -17.84 15.18
N ILE A 70 6.62 -17.06 15.67
CA ILE A 70 5.22 -17.22 15.27
C ILE A 70 5.06 -16.64 13.86
N VAL A 71 4.80 -17.53 12.90
CA VAL A 71 4.68 -17.18 11.46
C VAL A 71 3.38 -17.67 10.87
N GLU A 72 2.98 -17.03 9.77
CA GLU A 72 2.01 -17.56 8.81
C GLU A 72 2.68 -17.70 7.45
N THR A 73 2.32 -18.73 6.71
CA THR A 73 2.98 -19.07 5.45
C THR A 73 1.98 -19.36 4.35
N VAL A 74 2.33 -18.99 3.13
CA VAL A 74 1.65 -19.38 1.89
C VAL A 74 2.70 -19.96 0.96
N SER A 75 2.57 -21.23 0.59
CA SER A 75 3.39 -21.87 -0.43
C SER A 75 2.67 -21.88 -1.77
N ALA A 76 3.42 -21.90 -2.88
CA ALA A 76 2.85 -22.03 -4.21
C ALA A 76 2.16 -23.40 -4.37
N GLU A 77 1.01 -23.44 -5.08
CA GLU A 77 0.29 -24.70 -5.42
C GLU A 77 1.04 -25.51 -6.49
N ASP A 78 1.83 -24.82 -7.32
CA ASP A 78 2.75 -25.36 -8.31
C ASP A 78 3.80 -24.26 -8.61
N ILE A 79 4.84 -24.56 -9.38
CA ILE A 79 5.85 -23.59 -9.77
C ILE A 79 5.19 -22.38 -10.42
N GLY A 80 5.43 -21.21 -9.84
CA GLY A 80 4.88 -19.97 -10.34
C GLY A 80 3.36 -19.84 -10.22
N LYS A 81 2.73 -20.53 -9.27
CA LYS A 81 1.28 -20.51 -9.08
C LYS A 81 0.93 -20.34 -7.60
N LEU A 82 0.89 -19.12 -7.11
CA LEU A 82 0.24 -18.84 -5.84
C LEU A 82 -1.29 -19.06 -5.92
N PRO A 83 -1.96 -19.33 -4.78
CA PRO A 83 -3.39 -19.65 -4.74
C PRO A 83 -4.30 -18.63 -5.42
N ASP A 84 -3.89 -17.36 -5.49
CA ASP A 84 -4.70 -16.24 -5.96
C ASP A 84 -4.04 -15.47 -7.11
N THR A 85 -4.81 -14.51 -7.66
CA THR A 85 -4.36 -13.65 -8.77
C THR A 85 -3.42 -12.53 -8.33
N SER A 86 -3.31 -12.29 -7.04
CA SER A 86 -2.42 -11.30 -6.42
C SER A 86 -1.87 -11.83 -5.10
N ILE A 87 -0.63 -11.48 -4.78
CA ILE A 87 0.02 -11.84 -3.52
C ILE A 87 -0.78 -11.31 -2.32
N ALA A 88 -1.29 -10.08 -2.40
CA ALA A 88 -2.07 -9.47 -1.32
C ALA A 88 -3.37 -10.24 -1.05
N GLU A 89 -4.01 -10.81 -2.07
CA GLU A 89 -5.21 -11.65 -1.90
C GLU A 89 -4.88 -13.00 -1.25
N SER A 90 -3.76 -13.61 -1.65
CA SER A 90 -3.28 -14.85 -1.00
C SER A 90 -2.97 -14.64 0.48
N LEU A 91 -2.29 -13.52 0.81
CA LEU A 91 -1.97 -13.17 2.19
C LEU A 91 -3.22 -12.83 3.02
N ALA A 92 -4.25 -12.24 2.41
CA ALA A 92 -5.50 -11.90 3.10
C ALA A 92 -6.31 -13.13 3.55
N ARG A 93 -5.94 -14.35 3.16
CA ARG A 93 -6.53 -15.61 3.68
C ARG A 93 -5.92 -16.05 5.01
N LEU A 94 -4.74 -15.52 5.36
CA LEU A 94 -4.05 -15.86 6.59
C LEU A 94 -4.69 -15.19 7.81
N PRO A 95 -4.59 -15.80 9.02
CA PRO A 95 -5.16 -15.23 10.25
C PRO A 95 -4.62 -13.84 10.56
N GLY A 96 -5.52 -12.89 10.80
CA GLY A 96 -5.16 -11.51 11.18
C GLY A 96 -4.61 -10.64 10.05
N LEU A 97 -4.64 -11.11 8.78
CA LEU A 97 -4.23 -10.34 7.61
C LEU A 97 -5.45 -9.88 6.81
N THR A 98 -5.37 -8.68 6.24
CA THR A 98 -6.39 -8.13 5.35
C THR A 98 -5.74 -7.41 4.19
N ALA A 99 -6.32 -7.52 2.98
CA ALA A 99 -5.88 -6.74 1.84
C ALA A 99 -6.50 -5.34 1.85
N GLN A 100 -5.73 -4.36 1.40
CA GLN A 100 -6.25 -3.03 1.09
C GLN A 100 -6.41 -2.92 -0.43
N ARG A 101 -7.61 -2.55 -0.84
CA ARG A 101 -7.97 -2.43 -2.26
C ARG A 101 -7.98 -0.98 -2.69
N LEU A 102 -7.39 -0.72 -3.84
CA LEU A 102 -7.49 0.54 -4.55
C LEU A 102 -7.98 0.23 -5.96
N ASP A 103 -9.04 0.91 -6.38
CA ASP A 103 -9.65 0.74 -7.71
C ASP A 103 -9.97 -0.73 -8.07
N GLY A 104 -10.46 -1.51 -7.08
CA GLY A 104 -10.84 -2.91 -7.23
C GLY A 104 -9.70 -3.93 -7.15
N ARG A 105 -8.43 -3.50 -6.97
CA ARG A 105 -7.28 -4.40 -6.83
C ARG A 105 -6.71 -4.39 -5.42
N ALA A 106 -6.36 -5.56 -4.91
CA ALA A 106 -5.59 -5.69 -3.68
C ALA A 106 -4.12 -5.30 -3.94
N GLN A 107 -3.69 -4.18 -3.39
CA GLN A 107 -2.34 -3.63 -3.60
C GLN A 107 -1.42 -3.84 -2.40
N SER A 108 -1.93 -3.66 -1.19
CA SER A 108 -1.15 -3.75 0.04
C SER A 108 -1.91 -4.52 1.11
N ILE A 109 -1.22 -4.85 2.20
CA ILE A 109 -1.80 -5.62 3.31
C ILE A 109 -1.72 -4.85 4.63
N SER A 110 -2.71 -5.12 5.47
CA SER A 110 -2.66 -4.80 6.90
C SER A 110 -2.50 -6.10 7.70
N VAL A 111 -1.65 -6.09 8.70
CA VAL A 111 -1.46 -7.22 9.61
C VAL A 111 -1.90 -6.83 11.01
N ARG A 112 -2.81 -7.63 11.60
CA ARG A 112 -3.41 -7.33 12.91
C ARG A 112 -3.98 -5.91 13.00
N GLY A 113 -4.51 -5.44 11.85
CA GLY A 113 -5.12 -4.13 11.71
C GLY A 113 -4.17 -2.95 11.52
N LEU A 114 -2.86 -3.14 11.66
CA LEU A 114 -1.88 -2.12 11.36
C LEU A 114 -1.70 -1.98 9.85
N GLY A 115 -1.67 -0.73 9.36
CA GLY A 115 -1.59 -0.41 7.94
C GLY A 115 -0.25 -0.80 7.29
N PRO A 116 -0.15 -0.62 5.94
CA PRO A 116 1.02 -1.06 5.16
C PRO A 116 2.35 -0.46 5.61
N ASP A 117 2.36 0.77 6.10
CA ASP A 117 3.58 1.47 6.55
C ASP A 117 4.16 0.89 7.85
N PHE A 118 3.40 0.04 8.56
CA PHE A 118 3.85 -0.68 9.76
C PHE A 118 4.39 -2.09 9.45
N ASN A 119 4.37 -2.51 8.19
CA ASN A 119 4.91 -3.77 7.73
C ASN A 119 6.23 -3.53 6.99
N THR A 120 7.21 -4.42 7.20
CA THR A 120 8.40 -4.47 6.35
C THR A 120 8.23 -5.60 5.33
N VAL A 121 8.53 -5.31 4.06
CA VAL A 121 8.48 -6.31 2.99
C VAL A 121 9.90 -6.63 2.53
N LEU A 122 10.21 -7.91 2.52
CA LEU A 122 11.48 -8.45 2.08
C LEU A 122 11.29 -9.27 0.80
N LEU A 123 12.33 -9.35 -0.01
CA LEU A 123 12.47 -10.32 -1.09
C LEU A 123 13.74 -11.15 -0.81
N ASN A 124 13.57 -12.44 -0.50
CA ASN A 124 14.66 -13.32 -0.05
C ASN A 124 15.46 -12.70 1.10
N GLY A 125 14.80 -12.18 2.12
CA GLY A 125 15.41 -11.59 3.31
C GLY A 125 15.93 -10.15 3.16
N ARG A 126 15.77 -9.48 2.00
CA ARG A 126 16.28 -8.13 1.70
C ARG A 126 15.15 -7.12 1.59
N GLU A 127 15.25 -6.00 2.32
CA GLU A 127 14.23 -4.93 2.32
C GLU A 127 14.02 -4.37 0.92
N GLN A 128 12.75 -4.11 0.57
CA GLN A 128 12.34 -3.60 -0.73
C GLN A 128 11.89 -2.13 -0.63
N VAL A 129 12.11 -1.39 -1.73
CA VAL A 129 11.61 -0.03 -1.92
C VAL A 129 10.13 -0.03 -2.34
N SER A 130 9.48 1.13 -2.28
CA SER A 130 8.07 1.32 -2.60
C SER A 130 7.89 2.34 -3.72
N THR A 131 6.90 2.10 -4.60
CA THR A 131 6.46 3.09 -5.59
C THR A 131 5.46 4.10 -5.02
N SER A 132 4.99 3.93 -3.78
CA SER A 132 4.11 4.88 -3.07
C SER A 132 4.86 6.11 -2.55
N ASP A 133 4.12 7.08 -2.01
CA ASP A 133 4.69 8.25 -1.32
C ASP A 133 5.39 7.87 0.00
N ASN A 134 5.16 6.65 0.50
CA ASN A 134 5.58 6.17 1.81
C ASN A 134 6.43 4.90 1.74
N ARG A 135 6.41 4.09 2.82
CA ARG A 135 7.22 2.88 2.98
C ARG A 135 6.49 1.61 2.56
N GLY A 136 5.15 1.63 2.65
CA GLY A 136 4.33 0.47 2.35
C GLY A 136 4.54 -0.02 0.93
N VAL A 137 4.95 -1.28 0.78
CA VAL A 137 5.23 -1.90 -0.52
C VAL A 137 3.93 -2.36 -1.14
N GLU A 138 3.78 -2.08 -2.43
CA GLU A 138 2.64 -2.52 -3.22
C GLU A 138 2.92 -3.91 -3.82
N PHE A 139 2.18 -4.91 -3.36
CA PHE A 139 2.34 -6.30 -3.80
C PHE A 139 1.91 -6.54 -5.25
N ASP A 140 1.13 -5.63 -5.84
CA ASP A 140 0.77 -5.69 -7.24
C ASP A 140 1.93 -5.35 -8.20
N GLN A 141 3.06 -4.84 -7.66
CA GLN A 141 4.31 -4.70 -8.41
C GLN A 141 4.99 -6.05 -8.63
N TYR A 142 4.78 -7.04 -7.76
CA TYR A 142 5.40 -8.37 -7.80
C TYR A 142 4.43 -9.36 -8.44
N PRO A 143 4.80 -10.02 -9.56
CA PRO A 143 3.96 -11.05 -10.15
C PRO A 143 3.86 -12.26 -9.21
N SER A 144 2.64 -12.70 -8.91
CA SER A 144 2.39 -13.91 -8.11
C SER A 144 2.90 -15.18 -8.80
N GLU A 145 3.02 -15.11 -10.13
CA GLU A 145 3.44 -16.22 -10.98
C GLU A 145 4.94 -16.56 -10.91
N ILE A 146 5.73 -15.77 -10.19
CA ILE A 146 7.19 -15.91 -10.13
C ILE A 146 7.73 -16.18 -8.72
N LEU A 147 6.84 -16.34 -7.73
CA LEU A 147 7.21 -16.62 -6.34
C LEU A 147 6.96 -18.09 -5.98
N SER A 148 7.81 -18.66 -5.12
CA SER A 148 7.63 -19.98 -4.51
C SER A 148 6.76 -19.95 -3.27
N GLY A 149 6.74 -18.82 -2.55
CA GLY A 149 5.96 -18.67 -1.33
C GLY A 149 6.15 -17.31 -0.65
N VAL A 150 5.46 -17.15 0.47
CA VAL A 150 5.56 -15.98 1.34
C VAL A 150 5.53 -16.41 2.80
N VAL A 151 6.41 -15.83 3.61
CA VAL A 151 6.44 -16.01 5.07
C VAL A 151 6.13 -14.68 5.75
N VAL A 152 5.18 -14.68 6.66
CA VAL A 152 4.78 -13.51 7.46
C VAL A 152 5.19 -13.74 8.91
N TYR A 153 6.22 -13.05 9.36
CA TYR A 153 6.72 -13.09 10.73
C TYR A 153 5.88 -12.16 11.61
N LYS A 154 5.06 -12.73 12.50
CA LYS A 154 4.25 -11.97 13.48
C LYS A 154 5.03 -11.63 14.75
N THR A 155 6.02 -12.46 15.09
CA THR A 155 7.02 -12.16 16.12
C THR A 155 8.41 -12.06 15.48
N PRO A 156 9.14 -10.96 15.69
CA PRO A 156 10.48 -10.80 15.16
C PRO A 156 11.50 -11.61 15.96
N ASP A 157 12.60 -11.95 15.30
CA ASP A 157 13.83 -12.31 15.96
C ASP A 157 14.94 -11.31 15.63
N ALA A 158 16.07 -11.37 16.32
CA ALA A 158 17.16 -10.40 16.16
C ALA A 158 17.82 -10.45 14.77
N SER A 159 17.65 -11.50 13.98
CA SER A 159 18.25 -11.62 12.64
C SER A 159 17.41 -10.98 11.52
N LEU A 160 16.13 -10.67 11.79
CA LEU A 160 15.26 -10.00 10.83
C LEU A 160 15.66 -8.52 10.70
N VAL A 161 16.02 -8.12 9.50
CA VAL A 161 16.38 -6.75 9.16
C VAL A 161 15.11 -5.97 8.81
N GLY A 162 15.09 -4.66 9.11
CA GLY A 162 13.97 -3.80 8.79
C GLY A 162 12.67 -4.18 9.51
N GLN A 163 12.71 -4.50 10.80
CA GLN A 163 11.57 -4.97 11.57
C GLN A 163 10.35 -4.08 11.42
N GLY A 164 9.24 -4.65 10.91
CA GLY A 164 7.94 -4.01 10.95
C GLY A 164 7.30 -4.12 12.34
N LEU A 165 6.64 -3.05 12.79
CA LEU A 165 5.91 -3.07 14.06
C LEU A 165 4.73 -4.06 14.06
N ALA A 166 4.10 -4.22 12.90
CA ALA A 166 3.00 -5.18 12.70
C ALA A 166 3.54 -6.58 12.36
N ALA A 167 4.30 -6.67 11.30
CA ALA A 167 4.90 -7.92 10.80
C ALA A 167 6.03 -7.64 9.81
N THR A 168 6.85 -8.66 9.57
CA THR A 168 7.79 -8.70 8.44
C THR A 168 7.28 -9.74 7.44
N VAL A 169 7.13 -9.35 6.16
CA VAL A 169 6.64 -10.19 5.06
C VAL A 169 7.79 -10.50 4.14
N ASP A 170 8.20 -11.76 4.07
CA ASP A 170 9.30 -12.21 3.22
C ASP A 170 8.76 -12.95 1.99
N LEU A 171 8.90 -12.33 0.82
CA LEU A 171 8.60 -12.91 -0.48
C LEU A 171 9.76 -13.82 -0.88
N ARG A 172 9.45 -15.07 -1.21
CA ARG A 172 10.46 -16.06 -1.54
C ARG A 172 10.41 -16.47 -3.01
N THR A 173 11.57 -16.54 -3.63
CA THR A 173 11.75 -17.05 -4.99
C THR A 173 12.16 -18.50 -4.95
N ILE A 174 12.05 -19.19 -6.08
CA ILE A 174 12.52 -20.58 -6.23
C ILE A 174 14.03 -20.64 -6.01
N ARG A 175 14.49 -21.60 -5.19
CA ARG A 175 15.89 -21.95 -5.02
C ARG A 175 16.21 -23.16 -5.90
N PRO A 176 16.96 -22.98 -7.01
CA PRO A 176 17.12 -24.05 -7.99
C PRO A 176 17.88 -25.26 -7.47
N LEU A 177 18.89 -25.12 -6.58
CA LEU A 177 19.60 -26.26 -6.01
C LEU A 177 18.75 -27.08 -5.04
N ASP A 178 17.88 -26.39 -4.25
CA ASP A 178 16.97 -27.08 -3.33
C ASP A 178 15.82 -27.78 -4.08
N TYR A 179 15.49 -27.31 -5.29
CA TYR A 179 14.43 -27.88 -6.13
C TYR A 179 14.81 -29.27 -6.70
N GLY A 180 16.09 -29.52 -7.01
CA GLY A 180 16.66 -30.82 -7.32
C GLY A 180 16.17 -31.50 -8.60
N LYS A 181 15.47 -30.78 -9.51
CA LYS A 181 15.04 -31.30 -10.81
C LYS A 181 14.79 -30.22 -11.85
N THR A 182 14.98 -30.58 -13.12
CA THR A 182 14.62 -29.72 -14.26
C THR A 182 13.12 -29.52 -14.35
N VAL A 183 12.67 -28.28 -14.49
CA VAL A 183 11.27 -27.93 -14.75
C VAL A 183 11.17 -26.80 -15.76
N ILE A 184 10.30 -26.98 -16.74
CA ILE A 184 9.85 -25.96 -17.66
C ILE A 184 8.32 -25.86 -17.49
N SER A 185 7.82 -24.68 -17.14
CA SER A 185 6.37 -24.47 -17.06
C SER A 185 5.96 -23.23 -17.85
N ALA A 186 4.77 -23.29 -18.46
CA ALA A 186 4.17 -22.17 -19.17
C ALA A 186 2.69 -22.06 -18.78
N ASN A 187 2.23 -20.84 -18.49
CA ASN A 187 0.86 -20.55 -18.12
C ASN A 187 0.28 -19.46 -19.03
N ALA A 188 -0.97 -19.62 -19.43
CA ALA A 188 -1.72 -18.59 -20.15
C ALA A 188 -3.15 -18.51 -19.57
N ARG A 189 -3.60 -17.29 -19.24
CA ARG A 189 -4.95 -17.04 -18.73
C ARG A 189 -5.59 -15.90 -19.50
N TYR A 190 -6.86 -16.04 -19.76
CA TYR A 190 -7.74 -15.00 -20.29
C TYR A 190 -8.70 -14.57 -19.19
N GLU A 191 -8.90 -13.26 -19.04
CA GLU A 191 -9.79 -12.70 -18.02
C GLU A 191 -10.79 -11.71 -18.62
N THR A 192 -11.98 -11.61 -17.98
CA THR A 192 -13.02 -10.63 -18.32
C THR A 192 -13.67 -10.09 -17.06
N ASN A 193 -14.03 -8.80 -17.07
CA ASN A 193 -14.75 -8.15 -15.98
C ASN A 193 -16.26 -8.18 -16.23
N GLY A 194 -17.07 -8.50 -15.20
CA GLY A 194 -18.53 -8.63 -15.27
C GLY A 194 -19.26 -7.31 -15.51
N GLU A 195 -18.69 -6.16 -15.13
CA GLU A 195 -19.24 -4.83 -15.43
C GLU A 195 -19.11 -4.45 -16.92
N LYS A 196 -18.40 -5.25 -17.71
CA LYS A 196 -18.13 -4.99 -19.13
C LYS A 196 -17.47 -3.62 -19.33
N LYS A 197 -17.58 -3.09 -20.52
CA LYS A 197 -17.01 -1.79 -20.91
C LYS A 197 -17.82 -0.63 -20.34
N LEU A 198 -17.34 0.09 -19.36
CA LEU A 198 -18.00 1.30 -18.84
C LEU A 198 -17.65 2.55 -19.66
N ASN A 199 -16.46 2.61 -20.25
CA ASN A 199 -16.04 3.69 -21.14
C ASN A 199 -15.80 3.18 -22.56
N PRO A 200 -16.23 3.90 -23.63
CA PRO A 200 -16.19 3.41 -25.01
C PRO A 200 -14.78 3.01 -25.51
N ASP A 201 -13.74 3.74 -25.06
CA ASP A 201 -12.32 3.55 -25.40
C ASP A 201 -11.55 2.67 -24.40
N ALA A 202 -12.28 2.02 -23.45
CA ALA A 202 -11.70 1.08 -22.48
C ALA A 202 -11.69 -0.37 -22.98
N LYS A 203 -11.05 -1.25 -22.23
CA LYS A 203 -11.05 -2.70 -22.36
C LYS A 203 -11.63 -3.35 -21.12
N ASP A 204 -12.40 -4.41 -21.30
CA ASP A 204 -12.97 -5.25 -20.24
C ASP A 204 -12.37 -6.66 -20.22
N THR A 205 -11.45 -6.94 -21.14
CA THR A 205 -10.80 -8.24 -21.29
C THR A 205 -9.28 -8.13 -21.16
N GLY A 206 -8.67 -9.12 -20.55
CA GLY A 206 -7.25 -9.17 -20.27
C GLY A 206 -6.62 -10.54 -20.53
N ARG A 207 -5.31 -10.60 -20.33
CA ARG A 207 -4.53 -11.82 -20.49
C ARG A 207 -3.33 -11.82 -19.53
N ARG A 208 -2.96 -13.02 -19.09
CA ARG A 208 -1.76 -13.26 -18.29
C ARG A 208 -1.00 -14.40 -18.93
N ILE A 209 0.31 -14.24 -19.09
CA ILE A 209 1.20 -15.24 -19.66
C ILE A 209 2.45 -15.28 -18.78
N SER A 210 2.86 -16.46 -18.35
CA SER A 210 4.13 -16.66 -17.64
C SER A 210 4.84 -17.91 -18.10
N ALA A 211 6.17 -17.90 -17.96
CA ALA A 211 7.03 -19.06 -18.18
C ALA A 211 8.11 -19.10 -17.11
N THR A 212 8.42 -20.30 -16.64
CA THR A 212 9.44 -20.56 -15.63
C THR A 212 10.33 -21.71 -16.09
N PHE A 213 11.63 -21.53 -15.95
CA PHE A 213 12.68 -22.52 -16.16
C PHE A 213 13.47 -22.68 -14.87
N VAL A 214 13.68 -23.93 -14.43
CA VAL A 214 14.54 -24.29 -13.31
C VAL A 214 15.39 -25.48 -13.73
N ASP A 215 16.68 -25.41 -13.49
CA ASP A 215 17.58 -26.50 -13.81
C ASP A 215 18.86 -26.48 -12.94
N GLN A 216 19.54 -27.63 -12.86
CA GLN A 216 20.81 -27.82 -12.17
C GLN A 216 21.86 -28.31 -13.16
N PHE A 217 23.08 -27.88 -12.98
CA PHE A 217 24.21 -28.15 -13.84
C PHE A 217 25.44 -28.50 -13.01
N ALA A 218 26.45 -29.13 -13.67
CA ALA A 218 27.75 -29.44 -13.08
C ALA A 218 27.64 -30.29 -11.79
N ASP A 219 26.94 -31.43 -11.90
CA ASP A 219 26.69 -32.36 -10.78
C ASP A 219 26.01 -31.68 -9.60
N ASP A 220 24.92 -30.90 -9.88
CA ASP A 220 24.10 -30.17 -8.93
C ASP A 220 24.83 -29.09 -8.13
N THR A 221 25.99 -28.61 -8.63
CA THR A 221 26.74 -27.54 -7.98
C THR A 221 26.32 -26.14 -8.47
N VAL A 222 25.68 -26.02 -9.65
CA VAL A 222 25.18 -24.77 -10.23
C VAL A 222 23.68 -24.90 -10.45
N GLY A 223 22.91 -24.02 -9.84
CA GLY A 223 21.45 -23.94 -10.04
C GLY A 223 21.02 -22.66 -10.73
N VAL A 224 20.09 -22.75 -11.68
CA VAL A 224 19.52 -21.61 -12.41
C VAL A 224 18.02 -21.67 -12.35
N ALA A 225 17.38 -20.56 -11.94
CA ALA A 225 15.95 -20.36 -12.10
C ALA A 225 15.69 -19.04 -12.84
N LEU A 226 14.82 -19.07 -13.82
CA LEU A 226 14.39 -17.90 -14.58
C LEU A 226 12.87 -17.93 -14.75
N SER A 227 12.21 -16.86 -14.34
CA SER A 227 10.76 -16.70 -14.52
C SER A 227 10.42 -15.35 -15.16
N VAL A 228 9.51 -15.38 -16.12
CA VAL A 228 8.99 -14.18 -16.82
C VAL A 228 7.47 -14.21 -16.78
N SER A 229 6.85 -13.07 -16.46
CA SER A 229 5.40 -12.90 -16.47
C SER A 229 5.00 -11.61 -17.18
N HIS A 230 3.98 -11.70 -18.03
CA HIS A 230 3.35 -10.54 -18.65
C HIS A 230 1.84 -10.57 -18.39
N ILE A 231 1.33 -9.48 -17.81
CA ILE A 231 -0.06 -9.34 -17.43
C ILE A 231 -0.64 -8.10 -18.12
N GLN A 232 -1.84 -8.26 -18.67
CA GLN A 232 -2.74 -7.18 -19.01
C GLN A 232 -4.07 -7.45 -18.31
N SER A 233 -4.43 -6.62 -17.33
CA SER A 233 -5.60 -6.79 -16.47
C SER A 233 -6.46 -5.53 -16.47
N PRO A 234 -7.68 -5.58 -17.03
CA PRO A 234 -8.63 -4.49 -16.97
C PRO A 234 -9.43 -4.57 -15.67
N THR A 235 -9.73 -3.41 -15.08
CA THR A 235 -10.76 -3.28 -14.05
C THR A 235 -11.77 -2.23 -14.46
N GLN A 236 -13.04 -2.46 -14.09
CA GLN A 236 -14.15 -1.54 -14.33
C GLN A 236 -14.78 -1.23 -12.98
N SER A 237 -15.14 0.02 -12.74
CA SER A 237 -15.77 0.44 -11.49
C SER A 237 -16.79 1.54 -11.72
N ARG A 238 -17.98 1.33 -11.17
CA ARG A 238 -18.99 2.37 -11.03
C ARG A 238 -18.80 2.99 -9.65
N ARG A 239 -18.54 4.28 -9.61
CA ARG A 239 -18.23 5.02 -8.38
C ARG A 239 -19.25 6.13 -8.14
N PHE A 240 -19.70 6.21 -6.91
CA PHE A 240 -20.31 7.40 -6.33
C PHE A 240 -19.38 7.91 -5.22
N ASN A 241 -19.13 9.22 -5.21
CA ASN A 241 -18.42 9.88 -4.13
C ASN A 241 -19.16 11.16 -3.74
N ALA A 242 -19.57 11.28 -2.49
CA ALA A 242 -20.11 12.53 -1.95
C ALA A 242 -18.96 13.41 -1.42
N TRP A 243 -19.09 14.72 -1.56
CA TRP A 243 -18.14 15.64 -0.94
C TRP A 243 -18.25 15.65 0.60
N GLY A 244 -19.45 15.36 1.11
CA GLY A 244 -19.83 15.35 2.51
C GLY A 244 -21.23 15.92 2.70
N TYR A 245 -21.59 16.14 3.95
CA TYR A 245 -22.91 16.60 4.34
C TYR A 245 -22.79 17.90 5.15
N ALA A 246 -23.54 18.94 4.75
CA ALA A 246 -23.63 20.21 5.45
C ALA A 246 -24.80 20.19 6.44
N THR A 247 -24.73 20.96 7.48
CA THR A 247 -25.91 21.31 8.30
C THR A 247 -26.70 22.39 7.57
N PHE A 248 -27.98 22.13 7.34
CA PHE A 248 -28.87 23.09 6.73
C PHE A 248 -29.25 24.16 7.77
N ASP A 249 -29.17 25.44 7.37
CA ASP A 249 -29.52 26.58 8.18
C ASP A 249 -30.68 27.31 7.49
N ALA A 250 -31.87 27.24 8.09
CA ALA A 250 -33.08 27.89 7.56
C ALA A 250 -33.08 29.40 7.75
N ASP A 251 -32.23 29.92 8.65
CA ASP A 251 -32.09 31.35 8.90
C ASP A 251 -31.05 32.03 8.01
N ALA A 252 -30.26 31.22 7.27
CA ALA A 252 -29.29 31.73 6.31
C ALA A 252 -29.92 32.09 4.96
N ALA A 253 -29.37 33.12 4.30
CA ALA A 253 -29.77 33.42 2.92
C ALA A 253 -29.40 32.26 1.97
N PRO A 254 -30.27 31.89 1.01
CA PRO A 254 -31.54 32.56 0.57
C PRO A 254 -32.79 32.02 1.27
N TYR A 255 -32.68 31.24 2.34
CA TYR A 255 -33.80 30.54 3.00
C TYR A 255 -34.49 31.37 4.09
N ALA A 256 -33.81 32.39 4.64
CA ALA A 256 -34.23 33.20 5.77
C ALA A 256 -35.66 33.77 5.63
N GLY A 257 -36.44 33.56 6.69
CA GLY A 257 -37.81 34.08 6.75
C GLY A 257 -38.87 33.30 5.94
N ASN A 258 -38.48 32.17 5.32
CA ASN A 258 -39.40 31.30 4.59
C ASN A 258 -39.80 30.08 5.45
N PRO A 259 -41.08 30.00 5.91
CA PRO A 259 -41.51 28.92 6.80
C PRO A 259 -41.49 27.53 6.16
N ALA A 260 -41.38 27.44 4.81
CA ALA A 260 -41.27 26.18 4.11
C ALA A 260 -39.98 25.42 4.45
N TYR A 261 -38.99 26.07 5.05
CA TYR A 261 -37.68 25.45 5.43
C TYR A 261 -37.52 25.18 6.93
N THR A 262 -38.46 25.56 7.77
CA THR A 262 -38.39 25.35 9.23
C THR A 262 -38.17 23.88 9.60
N ALA A 263 -38.78 22.94 8.84
CA ALA A 263 -38.62 21.50 9.10
C ALA A 263 -37.23 20.93 8.67
N ALA A 264 -36.47 21.71 7.89
CA ALA A 264 -35.12 21.32 7.47
C ALA A 264 -34.02 21.89 8.38
N ASP A 265 -34.36 22.84 9.26
CA ASP A 265 -33.37 23.51 10.10
C ASP A 265 -32.60 22.52 10.96
N GLY A 266 -31.26 22.64 10.97
CA GLY A 266 -30.38 21.71 11.66
C GLY A 266 -30.23 20.32 11.00
N ALA A 267 -31.03 20.01 9.96
CA ALA A 267 -30.89 18.72 9.25
C ALA A 267 -29.63 18.70 8.37
N LEU A 268 -29.08 17.51 8.15
CA LEU A 268 -27.94 17.34 7.26
C LEU A 268 -28.41 17.23 5.81
N ILE A 269 -27.64 17.83 4.89
CA ILE A 269 -27.91 17.81 3.45
C ILE A 269 -26.62 17.53 2.67
N ILE A 270 -26.73 16.79 1.55
CA ILE A 270 -25.59 16.50 0.68
C ILE A 270 -24.98 17.79 0.10
N GLY A 271 -23.69 18.00 0.35
CA GLY A 271 -22.95 19.19 -0.06
C GLY A 271 -22.59 19.22 -1.55
N GLY A 272 -22.31 18.06 -2.13
CA GLY A 272 -21.96 17.83 -3.53
C GLY A 272 -21.63 16.38 -3.78
N ALA A 273 -21.44 15.99 -5.05
CA ALA A 273 -21.11 14.63 -5.42
C ALA A 273 -20.18 14.57 -6.65
N LYS A 274 -19.42 13.46 -6.78
CA LYS A 274 -18.55 13.10 -7.90
C LYS A 274 -18.81 11.65 -8.33
N PRO A 275 -19.88 11.36 -9.03
CA PRO A 275 -20.09 10.03 -9.62
C PRO A 275 -19.24 9.83 -10.88
N TYR A 276 -18.64 8.64 -11.01
CA TYR A 276 -17.80 8.28 -12.15
C TYR A 276 -18.03 6.85 -12.61
N ASN A 277 -17.87 6.63 -13.93
CA ASN A 277 -17.47 5.37 -14.50
C ASN A 277 -15.95 5.38 -14.68
N GLN A 278 -15.28 4.45 -14.02
CA GLN A 278 -13.83 4.30 -14.04
C GLN A 278 -13.45 3.02 -14.76
N SER A 279 -12.52 3.11 -15.70
CA SER A 279 -11.96 1.97 -16.42
C SER A 279 -10.45 2.02 -16.33
N ASN A 280 -9.85 1.00 -15.72
CA ASN A 280 -8.40 0.88 -15.63
C ASN A 280 -7.91 -0.24 -16.54
N ASN A 281 -6.71 -0.09 -17.07
CA ASN A 281 -5.99 -1.12 -17.81
C ASN A 281 -4.54 -1.16 -17.34
N LEU A 282 -4.23 -2.18 -16.54
CA LEU A 282 -2.90 -2.48 -16.06
C LEU A 282 -2.16 -3.32 -17.08
N LYS A 283 -0.90 -2.98 -17.36
CA LYS A 283 0.09 -3.83 -18.03
C LYS A 283 1.32 -3.95 -17.15
N ARG A 284 1.77 -5.15 -16.88
CA ARG A 284 2.99 -5.40 -16.12
C ARG A 284 3.80 -6.52 -16.76
N THR A 285 5.11 -6.30 -16.87
CA THR A 285 6.09 -7.33 -17.23
C THR A 285 7.06 -7.49 -16.06
N GLY A 286 7.16 -8.69 -15.51
CA GLY A 286 8.07 -9.02 -14.42
C GLY A 286 9.02 -10.12 -14.82
N VAL A 287 10.26 -10.04 -14.32
CA VAL A 287 11.32 -11.03 -14.53
C VAL A 287 12.00 -11.30 -13.19
N ILE A 288 12.17 -12.57 -12.83
CA ILE A 288 13.04 -13.01 -11.73
C ILE A 288 14.10 -13.94 -12.31
N GLY A 289 15.34 -13.77 -11.85
CA GLY A 289 16.46 -14.68 -12.09
C GLY A 289 17.14 -15.04 -10.79
N VAL A 290 17.46 -16.32 -10.60
CA VAL A 290 18.26 -16.82 -9.49
C VAL A 290 19.39 -17.68 -10.05
N LEU A 291 20.60 -17.38 -9.62
CA LEU A 291 21.79 -18.18 -9.91
C LEU A 291 22.42 -18.60 -8.59
N GLU A 292 22.55 -19.89 -8.36
CA GLU A 292 23.19 -20.47 -7.19
C GLU A 292 24.45 -21.25 -7.58
N TYR A 293 25.47 -21.20 -6.73
CA TYR A 293 26.68 -21.96 -6.87
C TYR A 293 27.11 -22.52 -5.52
N LYS A 294 27.13 -23.87 -5.41
CA LYS A 294 27.48 -24.62 -4.21
C LYS A 294 28.48 -25.76 -4.59
N PRO A 295 29.75 -25.40 -4.85
CA PRO A 295 30.74 -26.42 -5.28
C PRO A 295 31.11 -27.40 -4.18
N THR A 296 30.86 -27.05 -2.91
CA THR A 296 31.09 -27.90 -1.73
C THR A 296 30.04 -27.58 -0.67
N ASP A 297 29.89 -28.45 0.32
CA ASP A 297 29.00 -28.20 1.46
C ASP A 297 29.41 -26.98 2.32
N LYS A 298 30.67 -26.52 2.17
CA LYS A 298 31.21 -25.39 2.93
C LYS A 298 30.93 -24.03 2.28
N PHE A 299 30.82 -23.98 0.96
CA PHE A 299 30.66 -22.72 0.22
C PHE A 299 29.36 -22.69 -0.55
N HIS A 300 28.59 -21.63 -0.33
CA HIS A 300 27.38 -21.34 -1.08
C HIS A 300 27.34 -19.89 -1.48
N THR A 301 26.95 -19.58 -2.69
CA THR A 301 26.69 -18.20 -3.14
C THR A 301 25.45 -18.17 -4.04
N ALA A 302 24.66 -17.10 -3.91
CA ALA A 302 23.43 -16.89 -4.68
C ALA A 302 23.34 -15.45 -5.19
N LEU A 303 22.95 -15.29 -6.43
CA LEU A 303 22.62 -14.00 -7.06
C LEU A 303 21.12 -13.99 -7.38
N ASP A 304 20.39 -13.04 -6.79
CA ASP A 304 18.97 -12.81 -7.02
C ASP A 304 18.79 -11.56 -7.87
N LEU A 305 17.99 -11.65 -8.92
CA LEU A 305 17.65 -10.54 -9.81
C LEU A 305 16.13 -10.41 -9.91
N TYR A 306 15.62 -9.21 -9.79
CA TYR A 306 14.21 -8.88 -9.98
C TYR A 306 14.05 -7.61 -10.78
N TYR A 307 13.09 -7.59 -11.73
CA TYR A 307 12.68 -6.42 -12.47
C TYR A 307 11.18 -6.43 -12.78
N SER A 308 10.53 -5.29 -12.66
CA SER A 308 9.13 -5.07 -13.03
C SER A 308 8.95 -3.75 -13.77
N ASP A 309 8.27 -3.79 -14.93
CA ASP A 309 7.76 -2.63 -15.68
C ASP A 309 6.23 -2.64 -15.59
N PHE A 310 5.67 -1.65 -14.89
CA PHE A 310 4.25 -1.50 -14.57
C PHE A 310 3.69 -0.25 -15.24
N LYS A 311 2.65 -0.42 -16.05
CA LYS A 311 1.95 0.67 -16.72
C LYS A 311 0.46 0.55 -16.45
N GLU A 312 -0.15 1.65 -16.03
CA GLU A 312 -1.59 1.74 -15.84
C GLU A 312 -2.15 2.94 -16.58
N LYS A 313 -3.27 2.72 -17.26
CA LYS A 313 -4.10 3.76 -17.87
C LYS A 313 -5.46 3.73 -17.19
N GLN A 314 -5.91 4.86 -16.64
CA GLN A 314 -7.17 5.02 -15.96
C GLN A 314 -8.00 6.10 -16.67
N ILE A 315 -9.21 5.76 -17.03
CA ILE A 315 -10.19 6.65 -17.66
C ILE A 315 -11.33 6.85 -16.65
N LEU A 316 -11.59 8.11 -16.28
CA LEU A 316 -12.71 8.47 -15.41
C LEU A 316 -13.63 9.42 -16.15
N ARG A 317 -14.90 9.05 -16.31
CA ARG A 317 -15.92 9.90 -16.89
C ARG A 317 -17.13 9.98 -15.96
N GLY A 318 -17.50 11.20 -15.64
CA GLY A 318 -18.59 11.48 -14.71
C GLY A 318 -18.94 12.95 -14.67
N ILE A 319 -19.85 13.29 -13.79
CA ILE A 319 -20.28 14.68 -13.59
C ILE A 319 -20.03 15.03 -12.12
N GLU A 320 -19.23 16.03 -11.87
CA GLU A 320 -19.11 16.64 -10.57
C GLU A 320 -20.32 17.55 -10.38
N LEU A 321 -21.09 17.30 -9.33
CA LEU A 321 -22.33 18.00 -8.99
C LEU A 321 -22.09 18.85 -7.74
N PRO A 322 -21.72 20.12 -7.89
CA PRO A 322 -21.67 21.09 -6.80
C PRO A 322 -23.09 21.45 -6.38
N LEU A 323 -23.58 20.84 -5.30
CA LEU A 323 -24.94 21.03 -4.80
C LEU A 323 -24.98 22.15 -3.76
N PHE A 324 -25.31 21.86 -2.49
CA PHE A 324 -25.42 22.87 -1.44
C PHE A 324 -24.12 23.68 -1.29
N TRP A 325 -22.96 23.07 -1.30
CA TRP A 325 -21.68 23.79 -1.24
C TRP A 325 -21.29 24.52 -2.55
N GLY A 326 -21.94 24.20 -3.65
CA GLY A 326 -21.79 24.91 -4.92
C GLY A 326 -22.76 26.06 -5.12
N GLY A 327 -23.54 26.41 -4.09
CA GLY A 327 -24.52 27.51 -4.15
C GLY A 327 -25.84 27.16 -4.87
N ALA A 328 -26.09 25.84 -5.10
CA ALA A 328 -27.40 25.40 -5.58
C ALA A 328 -28.48 25.58 -4.47
N ILE A 329 -29.69 25.92 -4.85
CA ILE A 329 -30.75 26.28 -3.92
C ILE A 329 -31.72 25.11 -3.78
N LEU A 330 -31.87 24.60 -2.54
CA LEU A 330 -32.90 23.61 -2.21
C LEU A 330 -34.29 24.24 -2.40
N GLN A 331 -35.19 23.50 -3.07
CA GLN A 331 -36.58 23.93 -3.28
C GLN A 331 -37.50 23.34 -2.20
N PRO A 332 -38.65 23.98 -1.90
CA PRO A 332 -39.70 23.41 -1.05
C PRO A 332 -40.20 22.06 -1.60
N GLY A 333 -40.73 21.20 -0.72
CA GLY A 333 -41.18 19.84 -1.09
C GLY A 333 -40.12 18.76 -0.85
N TYR A 334 -39.13 19.03 -0.07
CA TYR A 334 -38.10 18.08 0.40
C TYR A 334 -38.61 17.13 1.51
N THR A 335 -37.93 16.05 1.76
CA THR A 335 -38.23 15.09 2.84
C THR A 335 -37.06 15.01 3.81
N VAL A 336 -37.35 15.21 5.11
CA VAL A 336 -36.39 14.98 6.19
C VAL A 336 -36.69 13.62 6.84
N THR A 337 -35.67 12.75 6.95
CA THR A 337 -35.78 11.48 7.64
C THR A 337 -34.66 11.38 8.68
N ASP A 338 -34.99 11.26 9.94
CA ASP A 338 -34.04 11.14 11.05
C ASP A 338 -32.91 12.18 11.00
N GLY A 339 -33.26 13.45 10.79
CA GLY A 339 -32.31 14.57 10.76
C GLY A 339 -31.48 14.71 9.49
N ILE A 340 -31.80 13.97 8.41
CA ILE A 340 -31.16 14.09 7.09
C ILE A 340 -32.20 14.40 6.04
N ILE A 341 -31.94 15.38 5.17
CA ILE A 341 -32.73 15.64 3.98
C ILE A 341 -32.42 14.55 2.94
N THR A 342 -33.30 13.55 2.87
CA THR A 342 -33.09 12.34 2.05
C THR A 342 -33.63 12.46 0.64
N GLN A 343 -34.55 13.41 0.39
CA GLN A 343 -35.13 13.68 -0.91
C GLN A 343 -35.39 15.16 -1.09
N GLY A 344 -35.19 15.68 -2.29
CA GLY A 344 -35.46 17.06 -2.61
C GLY A 344 -35.09 17.41 -4.04
N THR A 345 -35.22 18.73 -4.35
CA THR A 345 -34.83 19.28 -5.65
C THR A 345 -33.95 20.48 -5.44
N TYR A 346 -32.82 20.53 -6.12
CA TYR A 346 -31.98 21.71 -6.24
C TYR A 346 -32.25 22.45 -7.53
N THR A 347 -32.20 23.76 -7.51
CA THR A 347 -32.10 24.61 -8.70
C THR A 347 -30.78 25.33 -8.73
N GLY A 348 -30.35 25.75 -9.94
CA GLY A 348 -29.09 26.44 -10.12
C GLY A 348 -27.86 25.55 -10.09
N VAL A 349 -28.01 24.24 -10.25
CA VAL A 349 -26.88 23.32 -10.29
C VAL A 349 -26.04 23.52 -11.56
N LYS A 350 -24.73 23.69 -11.40
CA LYS A 350 -23.73 23.89 -12.48
C LYS A 350 -22.85 22.66 -12.56
N GLY A 351 -23.32 21.61 -13.23
CA GLY A 351 -22.59 20.37 -13.36
C GLY A 351 -21.25 20.54 -14.09
N VAL A 352 -20.17 19.97 -13.54
CA VAL A 352 -18.87 19.94 -14.17
C VAL A 352 -18.65 18.54 -14.74
N MET A 353 -18.77 18.44 -16.06
CA MET A 353 -18.49 17.17 -16.74
C MET A 353 -16.98 16.92 -16.75
N ARG A 354 -16.61 15.72 -16.36
CA ARG A 354 -15.22 15.27 -16.22
C ARG A 354 -14.90 14.22 -17.28
N ASN A 355 -13.85 14.45 -18.04
CA ASN A 355 -13.26 13.49 -18.95
C ASN A 355 -11.78 13.35 -18.62
N ASP A 356 -11.49 12.61 -17.57
CA ASP A 356 -10.16 12.53 -16.99
C ASP A 356 -9.40 11.31 -17.53
N LEU A 357 -8.11 11.48 -17.72
CA LEU A 357 -7.19 10.44 -18.15
C LEU A 357 -5.94 10.43 -17.28
N ASN A 358 -5.80 9.42 -16.44
CA ASN A 358 -4.61 9.25 -15.62
C ASN A 358 -3.73 8.14 -16.19
N THR A 359 -2.42 8.33 -16.13
CA THR A 359 -1.46 7.28 -16.48
C THR A 359 -0.41 7.15 -15.39
N ARG A 360 0.02 5.94 -15.14
CA ARG A 360 1.15 5.61 -14.25
C ARG A 360 2.14 4.74 -14.99
N HIS A 361 3.41 5.06 -14.87
CA HIS A 361 4.50 4.21 -15.30
C HIS A 361 5.49 4.04 -14.15
N ALA A 362 5.55 2.84 -13.59
CA ALA A 362 6.46 2.49 -12.52
C ALA A 362 7.44 1.40 -12.97
N LYS A 363 8.70 1.54 -12.61
CA LYS A 363 9.74 0.53 -12.77
C LYS A 363 10.32 0.21 -11.42
N LEU A 364 10.46 -1.07 -11.12
CA LEU A 364 11.07 -1.58 -9.90
C LEU A 364 12.15 -2.59 -10.26
N GLY A 365 13.33 -2.45 -9.71
CA GLY A 365 14.44 -3.38 -9.89
C GLY A 365 15.11 -3.69 -8.56
N SER A 366 15.57 -4.94 -8.38
CA SER A 366 16.30 -5.37 -7.20
C SER A 366 17.37 -6.39 -7.59
N VAL A 367 18.54 -6.23 -6.99
CA VAL A 367 19.69 -7.16 -7.13
C VAL A 367 20.17 -7.49 -5.73
N GLY A 368 20.38 -8.78 -5.45
CA GLY A 368 20.93 -9.24 -4.20
C GLY A 368 22.01 -10.32 -4.43
N TRP A 369 23.12 -10.18 -3.77
CA TRP A 369 24.19 -11.19 -3.79
C TRP A 369 24.49 -11.64 -2.38
N ASN A 370 24.31 -12.94 -2.13
CA ASN A 370 24.63 -13.60 -0.87
C ASN A 370 25.80 -14.55 -1.08
N THR A 371 26.69 -14.64 -0.10
CA THR A 371 27.74 -15.65 -0.06
C THR A 371 27.99 -16.09 1.37
N SER A 372 28.22 -17.38 1.57
CA SER A 372 28.53 -17.97 2.89
C SER A 372 29.62 -19.01 2.81
N TYR A 373 30.37 -19.16 3.89
CA TYR A 373 31.40 -20.13 4.06
C TYR A 373 31.39 -20.74 5.47
N ALA A 374 31.24 -22.07 5.54
CA ALA A 374 31.28 -22.84 6.78
C ALA A 374 32.72 -23.38 7.03
N PHE A 375 33.32 -23.02 8.15
CA PHE A 375 34.66 -23.44 8.56
C PHE A 375 34.61 -24.73 9.41
N ASP A 376 35.63 -25.54 9.37
CA ASP A 376 35.73 -26.76 10.16
C ASP A 376 35.68 -26.55 11.69
N ASN A 377 35.92 -25.34 12.16
CA ASN A 377 35.84 -24.98 13.59
C ASN A 377 34.44 -24.55 14.05
N GLY A 378 33.39 -24.79 13.22
CA GLY A 378 31.99 -24.53 13.52
C GLY A 378 31.55 -23.09 13.32
N TRP A 379 32.41 -22.20 12.77
CA TRP A 379 32.01 -20.88 12.34
C TRP A 379 31.48 -20.89 10.92
N THR A 380 30.38 -20.17 10.70
CA THR A 380 29.87 -19.81 9.37
C THR A 380 29.89 -18.30 9.22
N LEU A 381 30.61 -17.81 8.20
CA LEU A 381 30.56 -16.37 7.84
C LEU A 381 29.68 -16.19 6.62
N ALA A 382 28.87 -15.13 6.62
CA ALA A 382 28.07 -14.77 5.46
C ALA A 382 28.12 -13.25 5.19
N ALA A 383 28.07 -12.91 3.91
CA ALA A 383 27.93 -11.55 3.42
C ALA A 383 26.75 -11.46 2.46
N ASP A 384 25.96 -10.42 2.57
CA ASP A 384 24.82 -10.11 1.69
C ASP A 384 24.89 -8.65 1.25
N LEU A 385 24.85 -8.43 -0.06
CA LEU A 385 24.79 -7.11 -0.67
C LEU A 385 23.48 -6.97 -1.41
N SER A 386 22.79 -5.86 -1.22
CA SER A 386 21.53 -5.61 -1.93
C SER A 386 21.38 -4.18 -2.44
N TYR A 387 20.71 -4.07 -3.57
CA TYR A 387 20.30 -2.84 -4.19
C TYR A 387 18.85 -2.97 -4.65
N SER A 388 18.00 -2.03 -4.28
CA SER A 388 16.62 -1.95 -4.73
C SER A 388 16.31 -0.52 -5.17
N HIS A 389 15.65 -0.37 -6.32
CA HIS A 389 15.34 0.94 -6.91
C HIS A 389 13.96 0.92 -7.53
N ALA A 390 13.15 1.93 -7.20
CA ALA A 390 11.83 2.17 -7.78
C ALA A 390 11.75 3.57 -8.36
N LYS A 391 11.14 3.68 -9.55
CA LYS A 391 10.85 4.95 -10.20
C LYS A 391 9.42 4.94 -10.72
N ARG A 392 8.62 5.93 -10.32
CA ARG A 392 7.24 6.13 -10.75
C ARG A 392 7.08 7.51 -11.37
N ASN A 393 6.45 7.57 -12.54
CA ASN A 393 6.00 8.80 -13.17
C ASN A 393 4.51 8.67 -13.42
N ASP A 394 3.74 9.61 -12.90
CA ASP A 394 2.30 9.68 -13.14
C ASP A 394 1.97 10.89 -14.01
N VAL A 395 0.85 10.81 -14.72
CA VAL A 395 0.14 11.94 -15.29
C VAL A 395 -1.28 11.88 -14.75
N ILE A 396 -1.72 12.93 -14.10
CA ILE A 396 -3.10 13.13 -13.65
C ILE A 396 -3.65 14.24 -14.53
N PHE A 397 -4.55 13.89 -15.44
CA PHE A 397 -5.10 14.78 -16.45
C PHE A 397 -6.61 14.91 -16.23
N GLU A 398 -7.02 15.99 -15.60
CA GLU A 398 -8.41 16.35 -15.39
C GLU A 398 -8.86 17.33 -16.48
N SER A 399 -10.04 17.10 -17.08
CA SER A 399 -10.59 17.96 -18.13
C SER A 399 -12.03 18.30 -17.84
N TYR A 400 -12.35 19.59 -17.85
CA TYR A 400 -13.66 20.13 -17.45
C TYR A 400 -14.44 20.66 -18.64
N SER A 401 -15.77 20.40 -18.60
CA SER A 401 -16.74 20.94 -19.54
C SER A 401 -18.10 21.15 -18.86
N GLY A 402 -18.94 21.97 -19.45
CA GLY A 402 -20.25 22.27 -18.94
C GLY A 402 -21.01 23.19 -19.88
N THR A 403 -22.08 23.81 -19.41
CA THR A 403 -22.98 24.63 -20.25
C THR A 403 -22.47 26.06 -20.48
N GLY A 404 -21.44 26.50 -19.75
CA GLY A 404 -20.85 27.85 -19.89
C GLY A 404 -19.95 28.21 -18.69
N PRO A 405 -19.16 29.28 -18.81
CA PRO A 405 -18.23 29.70 -17.75
C PRO A 405 -18.99 30.31 -16.55
N GLN A 406 -18.53 29.98 -15.33
CA GLN A 406 -19.04 30.55 -14.07
C GLN A 406 -20.56 30.52 -13.93
N GLY A 407 -21.24 29.54 -14.54
CA GLY A 407 -22.67 29.40 -14.55
C GLY A 407 -23.44 30.43 -15.40
N VAL A 408 -22.78 31.08 -16.35
CA VAL A 408 -23.43 31.93 -17.35
C VAL A 408 -24.27 31.09 -18.33
N GLY A 409 -23.98 29.83 -18.48
CA GLY A 409 -24.79 28.88 -19.27
C GLY A 409 -26.05 28.42 -18.55
N ALA A 410 -26.77 27.46 -19.16
CA ALA A 410 -27.94 26.84 -18.56
C ALA A 410 -27.56 26.16 -17.23
N THR A 411 -28.39 26.34 -16.19
CA THR A 411 -28.27 25.61 -14.92
C THR A 411 -29.27 24.46 -14.89
N ASP A 412 -28.93 23.40 -14.15
CA ASP A 412 -29.79 22.24 -14.00
C ASP A 412 -30.73 22.36 -12.81
N THR A 413 -31.94 21.78 -12.98
CA THR A 413 -32.82 21.46 -11.87
C THR A 413 -32.65 20.00 -11.54
N MET A 414 -32.05 19.70 -10.38
CA MET A 414 -31.59 18.39 -10.00
C MET A 414 -32.41 17.81 -8.86
N GLY A 415 -33.29 16.86 -9.16
CA GLY A 415 -33.88 16.01 -8.12
C GLY A 415 -32.86 15.09 -7.50
N PHE A 416 -32.94 14.84 -6.19
CA PHE A 416 -32.08 13.84 -5.52
C PHE A 416 -32.85 12.97 -4.55
N THR A 417 -32.39 11.71 -4.41
CA THR A 417 -32.90 10.76 -3.42
C THR A 417 -31.73 9.97 -2.87
N THR A 418 -31.46 10.08 -1.57
CA THR A 418 -30.39 9.38 -0.87
C THR A 418 -30.83 7.94 -0.58
N THR A 419 -30.01 7.00 -0.98
CA THR A 419 -30.24 5.56 -0.75
C THR A 419 -29.30 5.11 0.39
N PRO A 420 -29.82 4.63 1.53
CA PRO A 420 -28.96 4.14 2.61
C PRO A 420 -27.99 3.06 2.11
N GLY A 421 -26.69 3.28 2.34
CA GLY A 421 -25.63 2.38 1.90
C GLY A 421 -25.38 2.31 0.39
N GLY A 422 -26.12 3.06 -0.44
CA GLY A 422 -26.00 3.02 -1.91
C GLY A 422 -25.65 4.35 -2.58
N GLY A 423 -25.50 5.43 -1.80
CA GLY A 423 -25.27 6.77 -2.32
C GLY A 423 -26.54 7.54 -2.64
N THR A 424 -26.47 8.49 -3.56
CA THR A 424 -27.58 9.35 -3.94
C THR A 424 -27.91 9.18 -5.42
N LEU A 425 -29.19 8.99 -5.74
CA LEU A 425 -29.70 9.00 -7.10
C LEU A 425 -30.09 10.43 -7.47
N PHE A 426 -29.84 10.82 -8.71
CA PHE A 426 -30.11 12.14 -9.24
C PHE A 426 -31.05 12.06 -10.43
N LYS A 427 -31.85 13.11 -10.59
CA LYS A 427 -32.72 13.30 -11.76
C LYS A 427 -32.45 14.68 -12.35
N SER A 428 -31.72 14.72 -13.46
CA SER A 428 -31.34 15.94 -14.19
C SER A 428 -32.47 16.38 -15.14
N THR A 429 -32.58 17.69 -15.34
CA THR A 429 -33.40 18.28 -16.42
C THR A 429 -32.56 18.67 -17.63
N LEU A 430 -31.21 18.76 -17.47
CA LEU A 430 -30.28 18.98 -18.59
C LEU A 430 -29.89 17.69 -19.26
N ASP A 431 -29.73 17.75 -20.58
CA ASP A 431 -29.15 16.68 -21.38
C ASP A 431 -27.62 16.86 -21.50
N TYR A 432 -26.87 16.18 -20.67
CA TYR A 432 -25.41 16.23 -20.67
C TYR A 432 -24.77 15.49 -21.86
N THR A 433 -25.58 14.90 -22.77
CA THR A 433 -25.11 14.31 -24.03
C THR A 433 -25.16 15.30 -25.20
N ASN A 434 -25.76 16.46 -25.03
CA ASN A 434 -25.99 17.45 -26.09
C ASN A 434 -24.71 18.26 -26.41
N ALA A 435 -24.00 17.86 -27.46
CA ALA A 435 -22.78 18.52 -27.90
C ALA A 435 -22.95 19.99 -28.33
N ALA A 436 -24.20 20.44 -28.60
CA ALA A 436 -24.48 21.85 -28.92
C ALA A 436 -24.51 22.75 -27.69
N GLN A 437 -24.78 22.20 -26.49
CA GLN A 437 -24.84 22.94 -25.24
C GLN A 437 -23.57 22.82 -24.40
N ILE A 438 -22.82 21.71 -24.56
CA ILE A 438 -21.64 21.43 -23.74
C ILE A 438 -20.40 21.99 -24.42
N VAL A 439 -19.66 22.80 -23.68
CA VAL A 439 -18.42 23.44 -24.10
C VAL A 439 -17.29 23.16 -23.09
N LEU A 440 -16.04 23.20 -23.54
CA LEU A 440 -14.87 23.20 -22.65
C LEU A 440 -14.85 24.53 -21.91
N THR A 441 -14.80 24.51 -20.57
CA THR A 441 -14.92 25.72 -19.74
C THR A 441 -14.60 25.44 -18.27
N ASP A 442 -14.64 26.47 -17.45
CA ASP A 442 -14.69 26.44 -15.99
C ASP A 442 -16.12 26.72 -15.49
N PRO A 443 -17.00 25.71 -15.34
CA PRO A 443 -18.40 25.92 -15.01
C PRO A 443 -18.63 26.56 -13.63
N GLN A 444 -17.70 26.38 -12.70
CA GLN A 444 -17.76 26.90 -11.34
C GLN A 444 -17.00 28.22 -11.14
N GLY A 445 -16.09 28.57 -12.04
CA GLY A 445 -15.23 29.73 -11.88
C GLY A 445 -14.08 29.52 -10.88
N TRP A 446 -13.65 28.30 -10.70
CA TRP A 446 -12.55 27.96 -9.77
C TRP A 446 -11.22 28.68 -10.09
N GLY A 447 -10.98 28.99 -11.36
CA GLY A 447 -9.80 29.72 -11.81
C GLY A 447 -9.78 31.22 -11.49
N ALA A 448 -10.87 31.78 -10.93
CA ALA A 448 -10.95 33.19 -10.59
C ALA A 448 -9.91 33.63 -9.55
N GLY A 449 -9.58 32.76 -8.61
CA GLY A 449 -8.59 32.97 -7.54
C GLY A 449 -7.19 32.47 -7.85
N ALA A 450 -6.88 32.09 -9.09
CA ALA A 450 -5.57 31.53 -9.43
C ALA A 450 -4.42 32.50 -9.16
N ALA A 451 -3.34 32.03 -8.59
CA ALA A 451 -2.14 32.82 -8.34
C ALA A 451 -1.61 33.43 -9.64
N GLY A 452 -1.31 34.74 -9.60
CA GLY A 452 -0.89 35.51 -10.77
C GLY A 452 -2.04 36.03 -11.66
N GLY A 453 -3.31 35.91 -11.21
CA GLY A 453 -4.51 36.47 -11.83
C GLY A 453 -5.49 35.44 -12.40
N ALA A 454 -6.75 35.83 -12.55
CA ALA A 454 -7.84 34.98 -13.00
C ALA A 454 -7.57 34.30 -14.36
N LEU A 455 -7.93 33.03 -14.45
CA LEU A 455 -7.84 32.22 -15.68
C LEU A 455 -9.10 31.32 -15.78
N THR A 456 -9.30 30.74 -16.94
CA THR A 456 -10.29 29.70 -17.14
C THR A 456 -9.66 28.36 -16.75
N GLN A 457 -10.05 27.80 -15.62
CA GLN A 457 -9.59 26.49 -15.18
C GLN A 457 -10.39 25.39 -15.89
N ALA A 458 -10.02 25.07 -17.12
CA ALA A 458 -10.63 23.99 -17.89
C ALA A 458 -10.13 22.58 -17.47
N GLY A 459 -9.41 22.51 -16.37
CA GLY A 459 -8.86 21.28 -15.77
C GLY A 459 -7.48 21.48 -15.18
N PHE A 460 -6.86 20.32 -14.86
CA PHE A 460 -5.49 20.23 -14.36
C PHE A 460 -4.65 19.22 -15.14
N TYR A 461 -3.35 19.48 -15.22
CA TYR A 461 -2.34 18.56 -15.69
C TYR A 461 -1.22 18.46 -14.65
N ASN A 462 -1.18 17.35 -13.92
CA ASN A 462 -0.26 17.14 -12.81
C ASN A 462 0.66 15.95 -13.13
N THR A 463 1.98 16.11 -12.93
CA THR A 463 3.00 15.11 -13.24
C THR A 463 3.88 14.79 -12.03
N PRO A 464 3.34 14.07 -11.03
CA PRO A 464 4.13 13.63 -9.89
C PRO A 464 5.14 12.55 -10.31
N ARG A 465 6.35 12.66 -9.79
CA ARG A 465 7.43 11.71 -9.93
C ARG A 465 7.90 11.28 -8.56
N ILE A 466 8.12 9.97 -8.38
CA ILE A 466 8.72 9.39 -7.18
C ILE A 466 9.92 8.55 -7.61
N GLU A 467 11.00 8.67 -6.86
CA GLU A 467 12.20 7.82 -6.98
C GLU A 467 12.60 7.36 -5.59
N ASP A 468 12.81 6.04 -5.39
CA ASP A 468 13.15 5.43 -4.11
C ASP A 468 14.31 4.47 -4.32
N GLU A 469 15.42 4.69 -3.64
CA GLU A 469 16.65 3.92 -3.77
C GLU A 469 17.08 3.39 -2.40
N LEU A 470 17.43 2.09 -2.33
CA LEU A 470 17.91 1.44 -1.12
C LEU A 470 19.15 0.60 -1.44
N LYS A 471 20.22 0.84 -0.71
CA LYS A 471 21.47 0.07 -0.73
C LYS A 471 21.69 -0.52 0.65
N ALA A 472 22.05 -1.82 0.72
CA ALA A 472 22.36 -2.43 2.00
C ALA A 472 23.51 -3.44 1.91
N ILE A 473 24.19 -3.59 3.04
CA ILE A 473 25.20 -4.60 3.29
C ILE A 473 24.92 -5.27 4.64
N LYS A 474 24.88 -6.62 4.66
CA LYS A 474 24.79 -7.42 5.88
C LYS A 474 25.99 -8.34 5.95
N LEU A 475 26.68 -8.35 7.09
CA LEU A 475 27.77 -9.26 7.41
C LEU A 475 27.37 -10.03 8.65
N SER A 476 27.49 -11.35 8.65
CA SER A 476 27.19 -12.18 9.82
C SER A 476 28.23 -13.25 10.07
N ALA A 477 28.35 -13.63 11.34
CA ALA A 477 29.17 -14.72 11.83
C ALA A 477 28.33 -15.55 12.80
N LYS A 478 28.05 -16.81 12.44
CA LYS A 478 27.30 -17.78 13.25
C LYS A 478 28.26 -18.88 13.73
N ARG A 479 28.04 -19.34 14.94
CA ARG A 479 28.73 -20.50 15.47
C ARG A 479 27.78 -21.40 16.24
N ASP A 480 27.86 -22.71 15.98
CA ASP A 480 27.18 -23.70 16.78
C ASP A 480 27.92 -23.92 18.09
N LEU A 481 27.20 -24.01 19.18
CA LEU A 481 27.68 -24.07 20.54
C LEU A 481 27.08 -25.29 21.27
N ALA A 482 27.82 -25.82 22.24
CA ALA A 482 27.31 -26.79 23.20
C ALA A 482 27.43 -26.18 24.63
N TRP A 483 26.78 -25.02 24.83
CA TRP A 483 26.92 -24.26 26.07
C TRP A 483 25.62 -24.27 26.90
N GLY A 484 25.36 -25.37 27.58
CA GLY A 484 24.15 -25.59 28.36
C GLY A 484 22.88 -25.44 27.46
N PRO A 485 21.97 -24.51 27.74
CA PRO A 485 20.77 -24.33 26.94
C PRO A 485 20.98 -23.58 25.62
N ILE A 486 22.20 -23.11 25.35
CA ILE A 486 22.54 -22.32 24.16
C ILE A 486 23.19 -23.24 23.14
N ASN A 487 22.57 -23.43 21.98
CA ASN A 487 23.06 -24.27 20.89
C ASN A 487 23.78 -23.47 19.79
N SER A 488 23.60 -22.14 19.71
CA SER A 488 24.28 -21.32 18.71
C SER A 488 24.38 -19.87 19.13
N VAL A 489 25.34 -19.13 18.55
CA VAL A 489 25.42 -17.68 18.63
C VAL A 489 25.63 -17.10 17.24
N GLU A 490 24.96 -16.00 16.93
CA GLU A 490 25.12 -15.25 15.69
C GLU A 490 25.32 -13.78 16.00
N PHE A 491 26.33 -13.19 15.39
CA PHE A 491 26.60 -11.74 15.40
C PHE A 491 26.44 -11.22 13.99
N ALA A 492 25.82 -10.04 13.83
CA ALA A 492 25.82 -9.41 12.54
C ALA A 492 25.81 -7.88 12.64
N TYR A 493 26.22 -7.28 11.52
CA TYR A 493 26.07 -5.89 11.21
C TYR A 493 25.28 -5.75 9.91
N ASN A 494 24.31 -4.83 9.89
CA ASN A 494 23.61 -4.43 8.69
C ASN A 494 23.64 -2.90 8.56
N GLY A 495 24.23 -2.41 7.47
CA GLY A 495 24.21 -0.98 7.10
C GLY A 495 23.32 -0.77 5.90
N SER A 496 22.43 0.21 5.94
CA SER A 496 21.58 0.58 4.82
C SER A 496 21.51 2.08 4.61
N LEU A 497 21.39 2.49 3.34
CA LEU A 497 21.17 3.85 2.90
C LEU A 497 19.95 3.86 1.99
N ARG A 498 18.90 4.61 2.39
CA ARG A 498 17.69 4.83 1.60
C ARG A 498 17.56 6.31 1.29
N GLU A 499 17.22 6.62 0.05
CA GLU A 499 16.89 7.96 -0.42
C GLU A 499 15.59 7.91 -1.23
N LYS A 500 14.65 8.79 -0.87
CA LYS A 500 13.36 8.88 -1.55
C LYS A 500 13.06 10.32 -1.90
N ASP A 501 12.81 10.54 -3.19
CA ASP A 501 12.51 11.84 -3.77
C ASP A 501 11.10 11.89 -4.30
N LYS A 502 10.44 13.02 -4.12
CA LYS A 502 9.16 13.35 -4.74
C LYS A 502 9.23 14.72 -5.39
N GLU A 503 8.89 14.75 -6.67
CA GLU A 503 8.73 15.98 -7.48
C GLU A 503 7.30 16.07 -8.00
N VAL A 504 6.68 17.24 -7.92
CA VAL A 504 5.32 17.47 -8.41
C VAL A 504 5.31 18.75 -9.22
N HIS A 505 4.83 18.65 -10.46
CA HIS A 505 4.53 19.80 -11.30
C HIS A 505 3.06 19.76 -11.68
N GLU A 506 2.33 20.81 -11.31
CA GLU A 506 0.91 20.95 -11.61
C GLU A 506 0.69 22.20 -12.45
N SER A 507 -0.20 22.08 -13.43
CA SER A 507 -0.57 23.19 -14.32
C SER A 507 -2.08 23.22 -14.51
N PHE A 508 -2.63 24.40 -14.60
CA PHE A 508 -3.99 24.62 -15.07
C PHE A 508 -4.06 24.40 -16.59
N LEU A 509 -5.15 23.76 -17.03
CA LEU A 509 -5.55 23.77 -18.44
C LEU A 509 -6.30 25.08 -18.72
N THR A 510 -5.88 25.82 -19.74
CA THR A 510 -6.46 27.11 -20.13
C THR A 510 -6.62 27.19 -21.65
N PHE A 511 -7.14 28.29 -22.17
CA PHE A 511 -7.34 28.52 -23.60
C PHE A 511 -6.46 29.65 -24.15
N GLY A 512 -5.17 29.66 -23.86
CA GLY A 512 -4.21 30.60 -24.42
C GLY A 512 -3.77 31.72 -23.47
N GLY A 513 -4.03 31.58 -22.17
CA GLY A 513 -3.54 32.51 -21.16
C GLY A 513 -4.52 32.89 -20.10
N ARG A 514 -4.35 34.07 -19.50
CA ARG A 514 -5.21 34.61 -18.45
C ARG A 514 -6.32 35.48 -19.01
N ILE A 515 -7.45 35.57 -18.27
CA ILE A 515 -8.65 36.31 -18.69
C ILE A 515 -8.32 37.79 -18.92
N ALA A 516 -7.54 38.42 -18.08
CA ALA A 516 -7.11 39.83 -18.22
C ALA A 516 -6.29 40.10 -19.49
N GLN A 517 -5.73 39.04 -20.12
CA GLN A 517 -4.98 39.12 -21.38
C GLN A 517 -5.86 38.79 -22.60
N GLY A 518 -7.18 38.65 -22.43
CA GLY A 518 -8.14 38.38 -23.52
C GLY A 518 -8.27 36.90 -23.84
N ALA A 519 -7.78 36.00 -22.99
CA ALA A 519 -7.98 34.56 -23.20
C ALA A 519 -9.47 34.19 -23.16
N PRO A 520 -9.95 33.29 -24.04
CA PRO A 520 -11.33 32.82 -24.04
C PRO A 520 -11.71 32.13 -22.72
N THR A 521 -12.97 32.26 -22.32
CA THR A 521 -13.54 31.58 -21.14
C THR A 521 -14.23 30.25 -21.48
N SER A 522 -14.41 29.97 -22.77
CA SER A 522 -14.94 28.70 -23.27
C SER A 522 -14.47 28.39 -24.68
N ARG A 523 -14.50 27.11 -25.06
CA ARG A 523 -14.28 26.64 -26.44
C ARG A 523 -15.22 25.47 -26.75
N ALA A 524 -15.70 25.38 -27.98
CA ALA A 524 -16.42 24.21 -28.47
C ALA A 524 -15.53 22.97 -28.39
N ILE A 525 -16.12 21.81 -28.12
CA ILE A 525 -15.43 20.50 -28.20
C ILE A 525 -15.31 20.15 -29.70
N PRO A 526 -14.09 20.01 -30.25
CA PRO A 526 -13.92 19.61 -31.66
C PRO A 526 -14.53 18.23 -31.90
N ALA A 527 -15.21 18.07 -33.04
CA ALA A 527 -15.86 16.79 -33.40
C ALA A 527 -14.86 15.60 -33.43
N ALA A 528 -13.60 15.86 -33.82
CA ALA A 528 -12.53 14.86 -33.81
C ALA A 528 -12.09 14.41 -32.42
N ALA A 529 -12.42 15.15 -31.36
CA ALA A 529 -12.15 14.76 -29.98
C ALA A 529 -13.30 13.89 -29.41
N LEU A 530 -14.49 13.91 -29.99
CA LEU A 530 -15.65 13.18 -29.47
C LEU A 530 -15.46 11.65 -29.62
N ILE A 531 -15.81 10.92 -28.53
CA ILE A 531 -15.71 9.44 -28.48
C ILE A 531 -17.10 8.81 -28.46
N GLY A 532 -18.14 9.57 -28.10
CA GLY A 532 -19.54 9.11 -27.94
C GLY A 532 -20.11 9.52 -26.57
N ASN A 533 -20.99 8.70 -26.01
CA ASN A 533 -21.63 8.96 -24.74
C ASN A 533 -21.29 7.85 -23.73
N VAL A 534 -21.33 8.20 -22.44
CA VAL A 534 -21.15 7.30 -21.29
C VAL A 534 -22.40 7.34 -20.45
N SER A 535 -22.99 6.20 -20.15
CA SER A 535 -24.16 6.10 -19.28
C SER A 535 -23.76 6.29 -17.81
N LEU A 536 -24.50 7.10 -17.09
CA LEU A 536 -24.36 7.29 -15.64
C LEU A 536 -25.59 6.74 -14.88
N GLY A 537 -26.22 5.69 -15.42
CA GLY A 537 -27.43 5.09 -14.87
C GLY A 537 -27.31 4.62 -13.42
N LEU A 538 -26.07 4.34 -12.93
CA LEU A 538 -25.84 4.05 -11.50
C LEU A 538 -26.38 5.13 -10.57
N ILE A 539 -26.32 6.40 -11.00
CA ILE A 539 -26.79 7.55 -10.25
C ILE A 539 -28.06 8.18 -10.81
N GLY A 540 -28.78 7.51 -11.75
CA GLY A 540 -30.05 7.96 -12.32
C GLY A 540 -29.92 9.04 -13.40
N ILE A 541 -28.72 9.36 -13.90
CA ILE A 541 -28.49 10.23 -15.06
C ILE A 541 -28.27 9.38 -16.30
N ASP A 542 -29.00 9.65 -17.40
CA ASP A 542 -28.97 8.83 -18.61
C ASP A 542 -27.59 8.72 -19.24
N GLY A 543 -26.84 9.84 -19.28
CA GLY A 543 -25.48 9.82 -19.79
C GLY A 543 -24.81 11.20 -19.85
N MET A 544 -23.57 11.15 -20.33
CA MET A 544 -22.76 12.35 -20.59
C MET A 544 -21.94 12.19 -21.86
N LEU A 545 -21.55 13.31 -22.45
CA LEU A 545 -20.67 13.37 -23.60
C LEU A 545 -19.25 12.94 -23.23
N ALA A 546 -18.65 12.04 -24.00
CA ALA A 546 -17.28 11.59 -23.82
C ALA A 546 -16.36 12.16 -24.92
N TYR A 547 -15.19 12.65 -24.52
CA TYR A 547 -14.16 13.15 -25.43
C TYR A 547 -12.76 12.80 -24.94
N ASP A 548 -11.76 12.88 -25.85
CA ASP A 548 -10.35 12.60 -25.56
C ASP A 548 -9.61 13.89 -25.16
N PRO A 549 -9.24 14.07 -23.87
CA PRO A 549 -8.48 15.24 -23.45
C PRO A 549 -7.07 15.28 -24.04
N THR A 550 -6.48 14.14 -24.41
CA THR A 550 -5.15 14.07 -25.03
C THR A 550 -5.18 14.68 -26.42
N TYR A 551 -6.26 14.44 -27.20
CA TYR A 551 -6.46 15.09 -28.49
C TYR A 551 -6.49 16.61 -28.33
N LEU A 552 -7.20 17.12 -27.31
CA LEU A 552 -7.36 18.56 -27.07
C LEU A 552 -6.01 19.23 -26.73
N LEU A 553 -5.19 18.59 -25.90
CA LEU A 553 -3.87 19.09 -25.54
C LEU A 553 -2.91 19.07 -26.74
N ASN A 554 -2.86 17.94 -27.46
CA ASN A 554 -1.92 17.76 -28.58
C ASN A 554 -2.24 18.63 -29.80
N ASN A 555 -3.49 19.07 -29.95
CA ASN A 555 -3.91 19.96 -31.05
C ASN A 555 -4.03 21.44 -30.62
N GLY A 556 -3.49 21.81 -29.44
CA GLY A 556 -3.40 23.20 -29.00
C GLY A 556 -4.74 23.83 -28.60
N VAL A 557 -5.78 23.03 -28.34
CA VAL A 557 -7.02 23.52 -27.76
C VAL A 557 -6.78 23.96 -26.31
N TYR A 558 -6.01 23.17 -25.56
CA TYR A 558 -5.50 23.51 -24.24
C TYR A 558 -4.09 24.07 -24.29
N THR A 559 -3.82 25.04 -23.42
CA THR A 559 -2.49 25.52 -23.04
C THR A 559 -2.29 25.36 -21.54
N LEU A 560 -1.04 25.16 -21.11
CA LEU A 560 -0.69 24.93 -19.73
C LEU A 560 -0.16 26.20 -19.07
N ILE A 561 -0.67 26.55 -17.88
CA ILE A 561 -0.13 27.57 -16.99
C ILE A 561 0.23 26.88 -15.66
N ALA A 562 1.50 26.96 -15.25
CA ALA A 562 1.96 26.37 -14.00
C ALA A 562 1.15 26.87 -12.80
N ASP A 563 0.69 25.96 -11.94
CA ASP A 563 0.08 26.31 -10.66
C ASP A 563 1.17 26.65 -9.64
N GLN A 564 1.18 27.88 -9.18
CA GLN A 564 2.15 28.37 -8.19
C GLN A 564 1.62 28.29 -6.76
N ASN A 565 0.54 27.54 -6.52
CA ASN A 565 -0.01 27.40 -5.19
C ASN A 565 1.04 26.79 -4.22
N PRO A 566 1.25 27.38 -3.02
CA PRO A 566 2.16 26.83 -2.02
C PRO A 566 1.90 25.36 -1.69
N ALA A 567 0.63 24.95 -1.68
CA ALA A 567 0.25 23.56 -1.44
C ALA A 567 0.77 22.56 -2.52
N VAL A 568 0.99 23.02 -3.75
CA VAL A 568 1.63 22.23 -4.82
C VAL A 568 3.13 22.17 -4.63
N GLN A 569 3.75 23.33 -4.38
CA GLN A 569 5.20 23.45 -4.25
C GLN A 569 5.75 22.67 -3.05
N THR A 570 5.03 22.66 -1.92
CA THR A 570 5.41 21.91 -0.71
C THR A 570 5.26 20.39 -0.83
N ARG A 571 4.76 19.87 -1.96
CA ARG A 571 4.80 18.43 -2.28
C ARG A 571 6.15 17.96 -2.81
N ASN A 572 7.10 18.87 -3.05
CA ASN A 572 8.47 18.56 -3.49
C ASN A 572 9.36 18.37 -2.25
N TRP A 573 10.01 17.22 -2.15
CA TRP A 573 10.85 16.86 -1.00
C TRP A 573 11.77 15.69 -1.32
N SER A 574 12.86 15.60 -0.54
CA SER A 574 13.73 14.42 -0.45
C SER A 574 13.85 13.99 1.00
N VAL A 575 13.86 12.68 1.26
CA VAL A 575 14.13 12.08 2.57
C VAL A 575 15.24 11.05 2.41
N ARG A 576 16.30 11.20 3.21
CA ARG A 576 17.44 10.29 3.30
C ARG A 576 17.51 9.68 4.68
N GLU A 577 17.72 8.37 4.73
CA GLU A 577 17.94 7.61 5.96
C GLU A 577 19.18 6.75 5.84
N GLU A 578 20.08 6.88 6.80
CA GLU A 578 21.24 6.01 6.98
C GLU A 578 21.02 5.23 8.27
N VAL A 579 20.97 3.88 8.16
CA VAL A 579 20.65 2.99 9.29
C VAL A 579 21.80 2.02 9.50
N HIS A 580 22.31 1.98 10.73
CA HIS A 580 23.30 1.01 11.18
C HIS A 580 22.67 0.12 12.26
N LEU A 581 22.59 -1.18 11.98
CA LEU A 581 22.01 -2.17 12.86
C LEU A 581 23.08 -3.23 13.20
N GLY A 582 23.31 -3.40 14.50
CA GLY A 582 24.11 -4.50 15.03
C GLY A 582 23.24 -5.43 15.86
N TYR A 583 23.42 -6.76 15.73
CA TYR A 583 22.71 -7.70 16.59
C TYR A 583 23.55 -8.85 17.10
N VAL A 584 23.10 -9.42 18.22
CA VAL A 584 23.49 -10.73 18.72
C VAL A 584 22.24 -11.56 18.90
N LYS A 585 22.28 -12.83 18.42
CA LYS A 585 21.20 -13.82 18.53
C LYS A 585 21.77 -15.11 19.09
N PHE A 586 21.12 -15.66 20.10
CA PHE A 586 21.42 -16.95 20.67
C PHE A 586 20.33 -17.95 20.27
N GLY A 587 20.71 -19.12 19.77
CA GLY A 587 19.81 -20.26 19.63
C GLY A 587 19.65 -20.95 20.97
N VAL A 588 18.43 -21.38 21.28
CA VAL A 588 18.07 -22.07 22.52
C VAL A 588 17.64 -23.49 22.17
N ASP A 589 18.23 -24.48 22.85
CA ASP A 589 17.82 -25.87 22.83
C ASP A 589 18.02 -26.44 24.22
N SER A 590 16.94 -26.75 24.93
CA SER A 590 16.96 -27.09 26.34
C SER A 590 15.74 -27.91 26.74
N THR A 591 15.62 -28.21 28.03
CA THR A 591 14.44 -28.82 28.62
C THR A 591 14.03 -28.08 29.90
N VAL A 592 12.73 -27.89 30.08
CA VAL A 592 12.13 -27.39 31.34
C VAL A 592 11.35 -28.52 31.96
N GLY A 593 11.92 -29.13 32.99
CA GLY A 593 11.44 -30.42 33.50
C GLY A 593 11.64 -31.54 32.47
N SER A 594 10.53 -32.07 31.93
CA SER A 594 10.54 -33.07 30.84
C SER A 594 10.14 -32.47 29.46
N ILE A 595 9.89 -31.17 29.38
CA ILE A 595 9.38 -30.50 28.21
C ILE A 595 10.56 -29.97 27.40
N PRO A 596 10.79 -30.43 26.14
CA PRO A 596 11.77 -29.83 25.22
C PRO A 596 11.41 -28.38 24.92
N VAL A 597 12.41 -27.50 24.93
CA VAL A 597 12.25 -26.07 24.64
C VAL A 597 13.30 -25.67 23.61
N THR A 598 12.82 -25.22 22.46
CA THR A 598 13.67 -24.66 21.39
C THR A 598 13.33 -23.21 21.12
N GLY A 599 14.23 -22.46 20.48
CA GLY A 599 13.92 -21.09 20.14
C GLY A 599 15.14 -20.21 19.96
N ASN A 600 14.93 -18.91 20.20
CA ASN A 600 16.00 -17.91 20.13
C ASN A 600 15.77 -16.76 21.10
N ALA A 601 16.84 -16.09 21.49
CA ALA A 601 16.84 -14.83 22.20
C ALA A 601 17.90 -13.91 21.59
N GLY A 602 17.62 -12.63 21.50
CA GLY A 602 18.57 -11.72 20.90
C GLY A 602 18.32 -10.24 21.20
N LEU A 603 19.28 -9.45 20.78
CA LEU A 603 19.27 -8.02 20.97
C LEU A 603 19.73 -7.33 19.68
N GLN A 604 18.98 -6.35 19.22
CA GLN A 604 19.41 -5.44 18.17
C GLN A 604 19.67 -4.05 18.73
N VAL A 605 20.68 -3.37 18.21
CA VAL A 605 20.93 -1.93 18.40
C VAL A 605 20.81 -1.27 17.04
N VAL A 606 19.89 -0.34 16.90
CA VAL A 606 19.58 0.35 15.65
C VAL A 606 19.89 1.83 15.82
N TYR A 607 20.91 2.32 15.13
CA TYR A 607 21.20 3.74 14.97
C TYR A 607 20.65 4.22 13.63
N THR A 608 19.95 5.37 13.64
CA THR A 608 19.41 6.00 12.46
C THR A 608 19.83 7.46 12.40
N ASP A 609 20.30 7.89 11.22
CA ASP A 609 20.49 9.28 10.83
C ASP A 609 19.47 9.59 9.72
N GLN A 610 18.44 10.38 10.05
CA GLN A 610 17.41 10.79 9.10
C GLN A 610 17.55 12.27 8.78
N PHE A 611 17.38 12.61 7.50
CA PHE A 611 17.53 13.95 6.99
C PHE A 611 16.55 14.19 5.84
N SER A 612 15.96 15.38 5.78
CA SER A 612 15.07 15.76 4.69
C SER A 612 15.43 17.12 4.14
N THR A 613 15.30 17.27 2.84
CA THR A 613 15.35 18.54 2.13
C THR A 613 14.01 18.84 1.48
N GLY A 614 13.70 20.11 1.32
CA GLY A 614 12.44 20.53 0.73
C GLY A 614 12.42 22.02 0.41
N VAL A 615 11.22 22.58 0.33
CA VAL A 615 11.01 24.00 0.03
C VAL A 615 10.18 24.66 1.11
N ALA A 616 10.58 25.88 1.50
CA ALA A 616 9.77 26.79 2.30
C ALA A 616 9.14 27.83 1.36
N VAL A 617 7.81 27.91 1.37
CA VAL A 617 7.05 28.75 0.45
C VAL A 617 6.35 29.87 1.22
N ASP A 618 6.66 31.12 0.86
CA ASP A 618 5.91 32.28 1.30
C ASP A 618 4.71 32.50 0.35
N PRO A 619 3.45 32.42 0.83
CA PRO A 619 2.29 32.68 0.00
C PRO A 619 2.25 34.09 -0.61
N ALA A 620 2.93 35.06 -0.02
CA ALA A 620 3.07 36.41 -0.57
C ALA A 620 4.15 36.48 -1.69
N ASN A 621 5.04 35.49 -1.80
CA ASN A 621 6.11 35.44 -2.79
C ASN A 621 6.32 34.02 -3.34
N VAL A 622 5.26 33.42 -3.84
CA VAL A 622 5.22 32.03 -4.31
C VAL A 622 6.18 31.74 -5.48
N ALA A 623 6.63 32.75 -6.19
CA ALA A 623 7.55 32.60 -7.34
C ALA A 623 8.98 32.26 -6.93
N ASN A 624 9.34 32.48 -5.67
CA ASN A 624 10.70 32.30 -5.13
C ASN A 624 10.69 31.42 -3.88
N PRO A 625 10.42 30.11 -4.03
CA PRO A 625 10.51 29.19 -2.90
C PRO A 625 11.96 29.05 -2.44
N MET A 626 12.15 28.94 -1.12
CA MET A 626 13.46 28.79 -0.49
C MET A 626 13.75 27.32 -0.21
N SER A 627 15.02 26.90 -0.36
CA SER A 627 15.42 25.59 0.11
C SER A 627 15.37 25.53 1.64
N THR A 628 14.88 24.44 2.18
CA THR A 628 14.89 24.15 3.62
C THR A 628 15.31 22.71 3.86
N ASP A 629 15.98 22.46 4.96
CA ASP A 629 16.43 21.12 5.36
C ASP A 629 16.39 20.99 6.89
N ASP A 630 16.19 19.77 7.37
CA ASP A 630 16.25 19.45 8.79
C ASP A 630 16.37 17.92 8.95
N GLY A 631 16.67 17.43 10.17
CA GLY A 631 16.82 16.01 10.44
C GLY A 631 17.02 15.70 11.91
N ASP A 632 17.18 14.41 12.22
CA ASP A 632 17.44 13.92 13.57
C ASP A 632 18.23 12.61 13.57
N LYS A 633 18.88 12.33 14.71
CA LYS A 633 19.67 11.11 14.95
C LYS A 633 19.22 10.45 16.23
N PHE A 634 19.03 9.13 16.16
CA PHE A 634 18.58 8.40 17.33
C PHE A 634 19.06 6.96 17.35
N THR A 635 19.03 6.36 18.54
CA THR A 635 19.40 4.95 18.74
C THR A 635 18.32 4.26 19.55
N TYR A 636 17.93 3.05 19.12
CA TYR A 636 17.02 2.18 19.84
C TYR A 636 17.62 0.81 20.07
N VAL A 637 17.22 0.21 21.21
CA VAL A 637 17.59 -1.16 21.60
C VAL A 637 16.35 -2.02 21.56
N LEU A 638 16.39 -3.10 20.78
CA LEU A 638 15.27 -3.97 20.48
C LEU A 638 15.56 -5.40 20.93
N PRO A 639 15.22 -5.77 22.18
CA PRO A 639 15.30 -7.15 22.64
C PRO A 639 14.19 -8.01 22.00
N SER A 640 14.47 -9.29 21.75
CA SER A 640 13.50 -10.27 21.28
C SER A 640 13.77 -11.64 21.87
N ILE A 641 12.73 -12.40 22.14
CA ILE A 641 12.78 -13.80 22.55
C ILE A 641 11.61 -14.55 21.92
N ASN A 642 11.88 -15.73 21.37
CA ASN A 642 10.89 -16.66 20.85
C ASN A 642 11.23 -18.04 21.39
N LEU A 643 10.30 -18.66 22.12
CA LEU A 643 10.46 -20.01 22.71
C LEU A 643 9.30 -20.90 22.25
N THR A 644 9.62 -22.12 21.89
CA THR A 644 8.66 -23.17 21.54
C THR A 644 8.82 -24.32 22.53
N PHE A 645 7.77 -24.62 23.27
CA PHE A 645 7.66 -25.73 24.19
C PHE A 645 6.97 -26.89 23.50
N ASP A 646 7.61 -28.05 23.37
CA ASP A 646 6.97 -29.26 22.85
C ASP A 646 6.27 -30.00 23.99
N LEU A 647 4.94 -29.83 24.06
CA LEU A 647 4.10 -30.40 25.14
C LEU A 647 3.77 -31.86 24.91
N SER A 648 4.43 -32.56 23.99
CA SER A 648 4.16 -33.91 23.51
C SER A 648 2.98 -34.06 22.54
N ASN A 649 2.86 -35.20 21.86
CA ASN A 649 1.78 -35.49 20.92
C ASN A 649 1.56 -34.40 19.88
N GLU A 650 2.65 -33.86 19.25
CA GLU A 650 2.56 -32.82 18.25
C GLU A 650 1.82 -31.54 18.72
N THR A 651 1.92 -31.23 19.99
CA THR A 651 1.33 -30.01 20.57
C THR A 651 2.43 -29.04 20.97
N LEU A 652 2.45 -27.87 20.37
CA LEU A 652 3.44 -26.83 20.60
C LEU A 652 2.81 -25.62 21.30
N LEU A 653 3.47 -25.13 22.34
CA LEU A 653 3.19 -23.84 22.94
C LEU A 653 4.32 -22.87 22.54
N ARG A 654 3.99 -21.82 21.82
CA ARG A 654 4.95 -20.78 21.44
C ARG A 654 4.72 -19.52 22.25
N VAL A 655 5.80 -18.94 22.72
CA VAL A 655 5.80 -17.65 23.45
C VAL A 655 6.83 -16.74 22.80
N GLY A 656 6.39 -15.58 22.35
CA GLY A 656 7.24 -14.52 21.81
C GLY A 656 7.10 -13.25 22.61
N ALA A 657 8.20 -12.55 22.85
CA ALA A 657 8.19 -11.19 23.38
C ALA A 657 9.26 -10.35 22.69
N ALA A 658 8.91 -9.15 22.29
CA ALA A 658 9.85 -8.28 21.58
C ALA A 658 9.48 -6.80 21.71
N ARG A 659 10.52 -5.96 21.67
CA ARG A 659 10.37 -4.55 21.31
C ARG A 659 10.57 -4.40 19.82
N THR A 660 9.64 -3.73 19.15
CA THR A 660 9.65 -3.47 17.70
C THR A 660 9.58 -1.98 17.42
N LEU A 661 10.05 -1.60 16.24
CA LEU A 661 9.92 -0.23 15.75
C LEU A 661 9.37 -0.21 14.32
N ALA A 662 8.66 0.89 13.96
CA ALA A 662 8.40 1.26 12.57
C ALA A 662 8.79 2.73 12.39
N ARG A 663 9.55 3.01 11.35
CA ARG A 663 9.96 4.39 11.05
C ARG A 663 8.76 5.20 10.56
N ALA A 664 8.76 6.51 10.84
CA ALA A 664 7.70 7.42 10.41
C ALA A 664 7.56 7.44 8.88
N ARG A 665 6.41 7.86 8.40
CA ARG A 665 6.08 7.94 6.98
C ARG A 665 6.98 8.95 6.28
N MET A 666 7.41 8.66 5.05
CA MET A 666 8.33 9.53 4.30
C MET A 666 7.71 10.88 3.95
N ASP A 667 6.41 10.91 3.59
CA ASP A 667 5.70 12.15 3.30
C ASP A 667 5.50 13.05 4.53
N GLU A 668 5.49 12.48 5.75
CA GLU A 668 5.43 13.21 7.01
C GLU A 668 6.81 13.75 7.44
N LEU A 669 7.90 13.07 7.04
CA LEU A 669 9.27 13.50 7.29
C LEU A 669 9.75 14.65 6.40
N ARG A 670 8.95 15.08 5.40
CA ARG A 670 9.36 16.15 4.48
C ARG A 670 9.73 17.44 5.23
N ALA A 671 10.82 18.09 4.84
CA ALA A 671 11.18 19.41 5.35
C ALA A 671 10.34 20.54 4.74
N SER A 672 9.61 20.28 3.64
CA SER A 672 8.81 21.28 2.94
C SER A 672 7.70 21.84 3.80
N GLN A 673 7.55 23.17 3.77
CA GLN A 673 6.54 23.89 4.54
C GLN A 673 6.05 25.15 3.81
N SER A 674 4.77 25.49 4.00
CA SER A 674 4.22 26.79 3.69
C SER A 674 4.21 27.60 4.97
N PHE A 675 4.71 28.83 4.96
CA PHE A 675 4.71 29.69 6.13
C PHE A 675 3.99 31.00 5.86
N THR A 676 3.41 31.57 6.88
CA THR A 676 2.72 32.86 6.84
C THR A 676 3.35 33.82 7.83
N THR A 677 3.26 35.12 7.53
CA THR A 677 3.71 36.20 8.41
C THR A 677 2.50 37.04 8.84
N ASN A 678 2.46 37.42 10.11
CA ASN A 678 1.42 38.26 10.63
C ASN A 678 2.03 39.56 11.25
N PRO A 679 1.96 40.70 10.53
CA PRO A 679 2.52 41.96 11.00
C PRO A 679 1.95 42.43 12.33
N ALA A 680 0.71 42.03 12.69
CA ALA A 680 0.10 42.43 13.98
C ALA A 680 0.83 41.82 15.18
N TYR A 681 1.57 40.74 14.97
CA TYR A 681 2.31 40.01 16.02
C TYR A 681 3.84 40.25 15.98
N LEU A 682 4.30 41.28 15.24
CA LEU A 682 5.75 41.54 15.09
C LEU A 682 6.48 41.65 16.42
N THR A 683 5.92 42.35 17.38
CA THR A 683 6.50 42.63 18.73
C THR A 683 6.10 41.58 19.78
N SER A 684 5.26 40.60 19.40
CA SER A 684 4.80 39.59 20.36
C SER A 684 5.94 38.64 20.76
N THR A 685 6.03 38.36 22.04
CA THR A 685 6.93 37.35 22.62
C THR A 685 6.25 35.99 22.82
N ASN A 686 4.93 35.89 22.51
CA ASN A 686 4.14 34.70 22.67
C ASN A 686 4.25 33.83 21.39
N PRO A 687 4.79 32.60 21.44
CA PRO A 687 4.91 31.73 20.27
C PRO A 687 3.59 31.37 19.57
N ASN A 688 2.45 31.39 20.30
CA ASN A 688 1.12 31.20 19.73
C ASN A 688 0.60 32.40 18.93
N GLN A 689 1.20 33.56 19.15
CA GLN A 689 0.91 34.83 18.49
C GLN A 689 2.20 35.39 17.92
N SER A 690 2.95 34.61 17.20
CA SER A 690 4.22 34.96 16.59
C SER A 690 4.02 35.60 15.22
N PHE A 691 4.98 36.42 14.81
CA PHE A 691 5.04 36.95 13.45
C PHE A 691 5.11 35.84 12.42
N PHE A 692 5.81 34.72 12.71
CA PHE A 692 5.92 33.56 11.85
C PHE A 692 5.01 32.40 12.31
N SER A 693 4.34 31.76 11.38
CA SER A 693 3.68 30.46 11.55
C SER A 693 3.80 29.62 10.29
N ALA A 694 3.69 28.31 10.37
CA ALA A 694 3.85 27.42 9.21
C ALA A 694 2.92 26.21 9.24
N ASN A 695 2.81 25.58 8.05
CA ASN A 695 2.17 24.29 7.82
C ASN A 695 3.14 23.40 7.05
N GLY A 696 3.42 22.18 7.51
CA GLY A 696 4.39 21.33 6.79
C GLY A 696 4.59 19.94 7.37
N GLY A 697 5.67 19.27 6.95
CA GLY A 697 6.12 18.04 7.57
C GLY A 697 7.03 18.27 8.76
N ASN A 698 7.52 17.18 9.36
CA ASN A 698 8.41 17.20 10.51
C ASN A 698 9.56 16.19 10.34
N PRO A 699 10.75 16.63 9.90
CA PRO A 699 11.92 15.75 9.75
C PRO A 699 12.43 15.10 11.04
N LYS A 700 11.96 15.56 12.20
CA LYS A 700 12.36 15.09 13.54
C LYS A 700 11.44 14.04 14.14
N LEU A 701 10.48 13.52 13.36
CA LEU A 701 9.59 12.47 13.84
C LEU A 701 10.39 11.24 14.28
N ARG A 702 10.08 10.77 15.47
CA ARG A 702 10.63 9.53 16.02
C ARG A 702 9.85 8.33 15.55
N PRO A 703 10.48 7.15 15.42
CA PRO A 703 9.79 5.92 15.07
C PRO A 703 8.67 5.59 16.05
N TYR A 704 7.66 4.87 15.55
CA TYR A 704 6.70 4.17 16.40
C TYR A 704 7.42 3.04 17.13
N ILE A 705 7.19 2.90 18.42
CA ILE A 705 7.79 1.85 19.27
C ILE A 705 6.68 1.04 19.92
N ALA A 706 6.79 -0.29 19.87
CA ALA A 706 5.88 -1.18 20.55
C ALA A 706 6.61 -2.26 21.36
N ASP A 707 6.13 -2.51 22.58
CA ASP A 707 6.48 -3.69 23.37
C ASP A 707 5.36 -4.71 23.23
N GLY A 708 5.67 -5.91 22.74
CA GLY A 708 4.68 -6.94 22.43
C GLY A 708 4.96 -8.27 23.13
N VAL A 709 3.89 -8.99 23.42
CA VAL A 709 3.90 -10.38 23.88
C VAL A 709 2.88 -11.15 23.05
N ASP A 710 3.28 -12.31 22.58
CA ASP A 710 2.50 -13.23 21.76
C ASP A 710 2.56 -14.64 22.37
N VAL A 711 1.41 -15.33 22.41
CA VAL A 711 1.32 -16.73 22.86
C VAL A 711 0.49 -17.49 21.83
N SER A 712 0.94 -18.65 21.38
CA SER A 712 0.22 -19.53 20.44
C SER A 712 0.26 -20.97 20.96
N LEU A 713 -0.91 -21.59 21.05
CA LEU A 713 -1.05 -23.03 21.31
C LEU A 713 -1.46 -23.69 20.00
N GLU A 714 -0.66 -24.64 19.54
CA GLU A 714 -0.78 -25.29 18.25
C GLU A 714 -0.82 -26.81 18.42
N LYS A 715 -1.85 -27.46 17.87
CA LYS A 715 -1.95 -28.92 17.78
C LYS A 715 -1.88 -29.35 16.34
N TYR A 716 -0.90 -30.16 16.01
CA TYR A 716 -0.74 -30.74 14.68
C TYR A 716 -1.28 -32.17 14.63
N PHE A 717 -1.76 -32.59 13.45
CA PHE A 717 -2.26 -33.92 13.18
C PHE A 717 -1.52 -34.43 11.93
N GLY A 718 -0.31 -34.95 12.13
CA GLY A 718 0.59 -35.31 11.04
C GLY A 718 1.05 -34.09 10.22
N ARG A 719 1.13 -34.29 8.88
CA ARG A 719 1.61 -33.24 7.96
C ARG A 719 0.48 -32.36 7.39
N SER A 720 -0.77 -32.81 7.49
CA SER A 720 -1.87 -32.30 6.66
C SER A 720 -2.88 -31.44 7.43
N ALA A 721 -2.81 -31.40 8.76
CA ALA A 721 -3.76 -30.64 9.53
C ALA A 721 -3.19 -30.04 10.81
N TYR A 722 -3.79 -28.93 11.23
CA TYR A 722 -3.51 -28.30 12.51
C TYR A 722 -4.71 -27.48 13.01
N VAL A 723 -4.71 -27.23 14.30
CA VAL A 723 -5.58 -26.26 14.99
C VAL A 723 -4.68 -25.36 15.84
N SER A 724 -4.87 -24.06 15.77
CA SER A 724 -4.14 -23.12 16.63
C SER A 724 -5.03 -22.03 17.21
N VAL A 725 -4.69 -21.62 18.44
CA VAL A 725 -5.24 -20.45 19.13
C VAL A 725 -4.07 -19.58 19.54
N ALA A 726 -4.06 -18.32 19.11
CA ALA A 726 -3.05 -17.36 19.50
C ALA A 726 -3.69 -16.14 20.17
N ALA A 727 -2.98 -15.56 21.14
CA ALA A 727 -3.34 -14.30 21.76
C ALA A 727 -2.13 -13.38 21.76
N TYR A 728 -2.35 -12.07 21.58
CA TYR A 728 -1.29 -11.08 21.57
C TYR A 728 -1.72 -9.78 22.24
N TYR A 729 -0.71 -9.07 22.75
CA TYR A 729 -0.82 -7.73 23.29
C TYR A 729 0.40 -6.91 22.87
N LYS A 730 0.16 -5.72 22.28
CA LYS A 730 1.20 -4.76 21.95
C LYS A 730 0.89 -3.41 22.58
N LYS A 731 1.82 -2.89 23.37
CA LYS A 731 1.76 -1.54 23.94
C LYS A 731 2.55 -0.60 23.02
N LEU A 732 1.88 0.39 22.46
CA LEU A 732 2.49 1.45 21.67
C LEU A 732 2.98 2.55 22.60
N SER A 733 4.24 2.92 22.49
CA SER A 733 4.83 4.01 23.29
C SER A 733 4.49 5.39 22.74
N ASN A 734 4.27 5.48 21.41
CA ASN A 734 3.90 6.70 20.71
C ASN A 734 3.08 6.38 19.46
N TYR A 735 2.33 7.37 18.98
CA TYR A 735 1.63 7.34 17.71
C TYR A 735 1.73 8.73 17.07
N VAL A 736 1.99 8.83 15.76
CA VAL A 736 2.12 10.13 15.11
C VAL A 736 0.72 10.72 14.89
N ASN A 737 0.51 11.94 15.39
CA ASN A 737 -0.67 12.75 15.09
C ASN A 737 -0.34 13.63 13.87
N SER A 738 -1.00 13.39 12.73
CA SER A 738 -0.73 14.10 11.47
C SER A 738 -1.15 15.57 11.48
N ASN A 739 -2.00 15.99 12.44
CA ASN A 739 -2.55 17.34 12.56
C ASN A 739 -2.27 17.96 13.94
N SER A 740 -1.08 17.76 14.47
CA SER A 740 -0.63 18.36 15.72
C SER A 740 -0.11 19.78 15.51
N SER A 741 0.06 20.50 16.61
CA SER A 741 0.71 21.81 16.63
C SER A 741 1.98 21.75 17.48
N SER A 742 3.08 22.17 16.90
CA SER A 742 4.39 22.25 17.57
C SER A 742 5.04 23.62 17.37
N TYR A 743 6.12 23.88 18.09
CA TYR A 743 6.86 25.13 17.96
C TYR A 743 8.14 24.94 17.16
N LYS A 744 8.41 25.87 16.23
CA LYS A 744 9.63 25.92 15.44
C LYS A 744 10.30 27.29 15.56
N ASP A 745 11.63 27.29 15.55
CA ASP A 745 12.42 28.52 15.44
C ASP A 745 12.58 28.92 13.97
N PHE A 746 12.07 30.09 13.61
CA PHE A 746 12.13 30.71 12.29
C PHE A 746 13.30 31.71 12.14
N ALA A 747 14.32 31.65 13.01
CA ALA A 747 15.49 32.53 12.93
C ALA A 747 16.16 32.54 11.56
N ALA A 748 16.18 31.39 10.86
CA ALA A 748 16.70 31.26 9.50
C ALA A 748 15.90 32.08 8.44
N PHE A 749 14.70 32.55 8.76
CA PHE A 749 13.85 33.32 7.83
C PHE A 749 13.79 34.81 8.15
N THR A 750 14.51 35.27 9.17
CA THR A 750 14.50 36.68 9.58
C THR A 750 15.11 37.62 8.55
N TYR A 751 15.92 37.11 7.61
CA TYR A 751 16.46 37.89 6.49
C TYR A 751 15.39 38.43 5.54
N LEU A 752 14.16 37.88 5.58
CA LEU A 752 13.00 38.39 4.84
C LEU A 752 12.46 39.71 5.40
N LEU A 753 12.87 40.03 6.63
CA LEU A 753 12.46 41.24 7.35
C LEU A 753 13.42 42.39 7.05
N SER A 754 12.88 43.61 7.00
CA SER A 754 13.74 44.82 7.03
C SER A 754 14.51 44.91 8.32
N PRO A 755 15.67 45.63 8.37
CA PRO A 755 16.43 45.79 9.61
C PRO A 755 15.60 46.34 10.77
N ALA A 756 14.65 47.23 10.51
CA ALA A 756 13.75 47.77 11.54
C ALA A 756 12.78 46.69 12.07
N GLN A 757 12.25 45.83 11.23
CA GLN A 757 11.40 44.71 11.65
C GLN A 757 12.16 43.65 12.39
N GLN A 758 13.41 43.34 11.97
CA GLN A 758 14.30 42.42 12.72
C GLN A 758 14.58 42.92 14.14
N ALA A 759 14.84 44.20 14.28
CA ALA A 759 15.09 44.83 15.60
C ALA A 759 13.84 44.86 16.49
N ALA A 760 12.64 44.87 15.88
CA ALA A 760 11.36 44.91 16.59
C ALA A 760 10.76 43.52 16.84
N LEU A 761 11.35 42.45 16.29
CA LEU A 761 10.81 41.09 16.38
C LEU A 761 10.84 40.58 17.82
N GLY A 762 9.69 40.31 18.40
CA GLY A 762 9.56 39.85 19.80
C GLY A 762 10.01 38.42 20.02
N THR A 763 9.77 37.51 19.03
CA THR A 763 10.22 36.13 19.06
C THR A 763 10.37 35.57 17.62
N THR A 764 11.40 34.71 17.45
CA THR A 764 11.57 33.92 16.22
C THR A 764 10.84 32.59 16.28
N VAL A 765 10.35 32.19 17.48
CA VAL A 765 9.61 30.92 17.64
C VAL A 765 8.14 31.14 17.31
N GLY A 766 7.61 30.28 16.46
CA GLY A 766 6.21 30.31 16.03
C GLY A 766 5.58 28.94 15.92
N LEU A 767 4.26 28.91 15.72
CA LEU A 767 3.47 27.69 15.65
C LEU A 767 3.60 27.04 14.27
N VAL A 768 3.84 25.73 14.25
CA VAL A 768 3.79 24.88 13.05
C VAL A 768 2.69 23.84 13.23
N THR A 769 1.78 23.77 12.26
CA THR A 769 0.78 22.70 12.18
C THR A 769 1.28 21.61 11.24
N GLY A 770 1.29 20.37 11.71
CA GLY A 770 1.79 19.23 10.94
C GLY A 770 1.91 17.97 11.80
N PRO A 771 2.57 16.94 11.29
CA PRO A 771 2.75 15.69 12.01
C PRO A 771 3.71 15.86 13.20
N ASP A 772 3.34 15.29 14.34
CA ASP A 772 4.19 15.20 15.53
C ASP A 772 3.97 13.90 16.28
N ASN A 773 4.95 13.51 17.11
CA ASN A 773 4.84 12.32 17.95
C ASN A 773 3.83 12.55 19.08
N GLY A 774 2.64 11.97 18.92
CA GLY A 774 1.60 11.98 19.94
C GLY A 774 1.81 10.89 21.00
N LYS A 775 0.77 10.63 21.76
CA LYS A 775 0.76 9.58 22.79
C LYS A 775 0.64 8.21 22.14
N GLY A 776 0.85 7.18 22.89
CA GLY A 776 0.72 5.81 22.42
C GLY A 776 -0.66 5.22 22.64
N GLY A 777 -0.70 3.89 22.81
CA GLY A 777 -1.92 3.16 23.00
C GLY A 777 -1.66 1.66 23.13
N TYR A 778 -2.64 0.85 22.73
CA TYR A 778 -2.46 -0.59 22.69
C TYR A 778 -3.20 -1.23 21.51
N ILE A 779 -2.75 -2.44 21.17
CA ILE A 779 -3.43 -3.38 20.28
C ILE A 779 -3.40 -4.74 20.95
N ARG A 780 -4.54 -5.42 20.99
CA ARG A 780 -4.65 -6.77 21.52
C ARG A 780 -5.63 -7.60 20.71
N GLY A 781 -5.47 -8.90 20.73
CA GLY A 781 -6.40 -9.75 20.01
C GLY A 781 -6.20 -11.23 20.26
N VAL A 782 -7.16 -11.99 19.73
CA VAL A 782 -7.14 -13.45 19.70
C VAL A 782 -7.34 -13.90 18.27
N GLU A 783 -6.54 -14.87 17.85
CA GLU A 783 -6.58 -15.47 16.52
C GLU A 783 -6.83 -16.97 16.66
N PHE A 784 -7.77 -17.48 15.89
CA PHE A 784 -8.02 -18.90 15.72
C PHE A 784 -7.71 -19.28 14.28
N SER A 785 -7.00 -20.37 14.07
CA SER A 785 -6.79 -20.91 12.72
C SER A 785 -6.76 -22.42 12.71
N THR A 786 -7.26 -22.98 11.63
CA THR A 786 -7.25 -24.44 11.42
C THR A 786 -7.18 -24.75 9.94
N SER A 787 -6.48 -25.83 9.63
CA SER A 787 -6.54 -26.53 8.35
C SER A 787 -6.82 -27.99 8.65
N ILE A 788 -7.86 -28.56 8.10
CA ILE A 788 -8.30 -29.94 8.36
C ILE A 788 -8.56 -30.61 7.02
N GLN A 789 -7.95 -31.79 6.83
CA GLN A 789 -8.33 -32.73 5.75
C GLN A 789 -9.45 -33.64 6.25
N GLY A 790 -10.35 -34.01 5.35
CA GLY A 790 -11.57 -34.73 5.72
C GLY A 790 -11.33 -36.16 6.23
N ASP A 791 -10.24 -36.80 5.87
CA ASP A 791 -9.84 -38.14 6.36
C ASP A 791 -9.65 -38.17 7.88
N ILE A 792 -9.24 -37.09 8.50
CA ILE A 792 -9.14 -36.97 9.96
C ILE A 792 -10.51 -37.08 10.65
N LEU A 793 -11.56 -36.59 9.96
CA LEU A 793 -12.92 -36.64 10.49
C LEU A 793 -13.63 -37.94 10.11
N TRP A 794 -13.49 -38.34 8.83
CA TRP A 794 -14.12 -39.51 8.30
C TRP A 794 -13.52 -39.91 6.94
N GLU A 795 -13.05 -41.14 6.74
CA GLU A 795 -12.34 -41.62 5.56
C GLU A 795 -13.00 -41.28 4.19
N PRO A 796 -14.33 -41.39 4.03
CA PRO A 796 -15.00 -40.97 2.77
C PRO A 796 -14.82 -39.49 2.42
N LEU A 797 -14.48 -38.63 3.37
CA LEU A 797 -14.21 -37.21 3.19
C LEU A 797 -12.76 -36.90 2.82
N ARG A 798 -11.91 -37.90 2.62
CA ARG A 798 -10.47 -37.74 2.37
C ARG A 798 -10.08 -36.79 1.24
N HIS A 799 -10.98 -36.56 0.28
CA HIS A 799 -10.77 -35.67 -0.85
C HIS A 799 -11.19 -34.21 -0.56
N PHE A 800 -11.87 -33.99 0.54
CA PHE A 800 -12.30 -32.65 0.98
C PHE A 800 -11.33 -32.09 2.00
N GLY A 801 -11.27 -30.75 2.08
CA GLY A 801 -10.58 -30.06 3.15
C GLY A 801 -11.18 -28.69 3.45
N LEU A 802 -10.87 -28.21 4.65
CA LEU A 802 -11.32 -26.94 5.21
C LEU A 802 -10.11 -26.17 5.72
N GLN A 803 -9.97 -24.92 5.30
CA GLN A 803 -9.17 -23.92 6.01
C GLN A 803 -10.10 -22.87 6.60
N PHE A 804 -9.92 -22.56 7.87
CA PHE A 804 -10.68 -21.55 8.55
C PHE A 804 -9.78 -20.71 9.43
N SER A 805 -9.97 -19.39 9.40
CA SER A 805 -9.33 -18.48 10.34
C SER A 805 -10.29 -17.39 10.80
N ALA A 806 -10.16 -17.01 12.06
CA ALA A 806 -10.90 -15.91 12.67
C ALA A 806 -9.97 -15.09 13.55
N SER A 807 -10.07 -13.77 13.47
CA SER A 807 -9.33 -12.82 14.29
C SER A 807 -10.28 -11.82 14.94
N LEU A 808 -10.15 -11.66 16.26
CA LEU A 808 -10.81 -10.62 17.02
C LEU A 808 -9.74 -9.68 17.57
N THR A 809 -9.78 -8.42 17.17
CA THR A 809 -8.76 -7.43 17.52
C THR A 809 -9.41 -6.20 18.13
N ASP A 810 -8.78 -5.64 19.14
CA ASP A 810 -9.18 -4.41 19.81
C ASP A 810 -7.98 -3.47 19.93
N SER A 811 -8.21 -2.18 19.78
CA SER A 811 -7.14 -1.17 19.84
C SER A 811 -7.65 0.16 20.36
N GLU A 812 -6.74 0.92 20.92
CA GLU A 812 -6.97 2.27 21.39
C GLU A 812 -5.70 3.09 21.20
N VAL A 813 -5.80 4.26 20.58
CA VAL A 813 -4.70 5.23 20.47
C VAL A 813 -5.14 6.60 20.94
N LYS A 814 -4.26 7.29 21.67
CA LYS A 814 -4.42 8.68 22.07
C LYS A 814 -3.52 9.55 21.19
N LEU A 815 -4.10 10.53 20.52
CA LEU A 815 -3.35 11.47 19.69
C LEU A 815 -2.73 12.56 20.56
N GLU A 816 -3.49 13.13 21.51
CA GLU A 816 -3.06 14.22 22.39
C GLU A 816 -3.63 14.05 23.81
N ASP A 817 -3.05 14.78 24.77
CA ASP A 817 -3.58 14.84 26.13
C ASP A 817 -4.93 15.56 26.14
N GLY A 818 -5.90 14.96 26.84
CA GLY A 818 -7.25 15.53 26.98
C GLY A 818 -8.21 15.20 25.84
N GLN A 819 -7.76 14.55 24.76
CA GLN A 819 -8.64 14.01 23.74
C GLN A 819 -9.09 12.59 24.09
N ASP A 820 -10.30 12.24 23.66
CA ASP A 820 -10.79 10.86 23.75
C ASP A 820 -9.97 9.96 22.83
N PRO A 821 -9.67 8.74 23.30
CA PRO A 821 -8.95 7.79 22.47
C PRO A 821 -9.81 7.35 21.28
N ILE A 822 -9.16 7.02 20.19
CA ILE A 822 -9.80 6.52 18.97
C ILE A 822 -9.36 5.08 18.67
N ASP A 823 -10.19 4.33 17.94
CA ASP A 823 -9.77 3.07 17.32
C ASP A 823 -8.61 3.34 16.35
N MET A 824 -7.64 2.43 16.30
CA MET A 824 -6.52 2.57 15.36
C MET A 824 -7.02 2.54 13.91
N PRO A 825 -6.67 3.54 13.09
CA PRO A 825 -7.05 3.57 11.69
C PRO A 825 -6.52 2.35 10.91
N GLY A 826 -7.38 1.76 10.07
CA GLY A 826 -7.09 0.56 9.30
C GLY A 826 -7.40 -0.76 9.99
N LEU A 827 -7.73 -0.75 11.30
CA LEU A 827 -7.96 -1.94 12.10
C LEU A 827 -9.42 -2.36 12.09
N SER A 828 -9.70 -3.54 11.53
CA SER A 828 -11.02 -4.20 11.65
C SER A 828 -11.08 -5.08 12.88
N LYS A 829 -12.11 -4.90 13.71
CA LYS A 829 -12.28 -5.68 14.95
C LYS A 829 -12.55 -7.17 14.70
N LYS A 830 -13.04 -7.53 13.51
CA LYS A 830 -13.38 -8.91 13.12
C LYS A 830 -12.91 -9.21 11.71
N VAL A 831 -12.13 -10.27 11.54
CA VAL A 831 -11.75 -10.83 10.25
C VAL A 831 -12.00 -12.33 10.27
N VAL A 832 -12.69 -12.86 9.27
CA VAL A 832 -12.99 -14.30 9.16
C VAL A 832 -12.75 -14.76 7.74
N ASN A 833 -11.94 -15.80 7.56
CA ASN A 833 -11.67 -16.42 6.27
C ASN A 833 -12.07 -17.90 6.32
N THR A 834 -12.74 -18.36 5.28
CA THR A 834 -13.19 -19.75 5.16
C THR A 834 -12.92 -20.23 3.76
N THR A 835 -12.23 -21.35 3.61
CA THR A 835 -11.95 -21.97 2.32
C THR A 835 -12.30 -23.45 2.40
N PHE A 836 -13.21 -23.89 1.55
CA PHE A 836 -13.47 -25.31 1.30
C PHE A 836 -12.81 -25.72 -0.01
N TYR A 837 -12.18 -26.88 -0.03
CA TYR A 837 -11.60 -27.43 -1.25
C TYR A 837 -11.89 -28.93 -1.39
N TYR A 838 -11.87 -29.36 -2.64
CA TYR A 838 -11.92 -30.77 -3.04
C TYR A 838 -10.78 -31.06 -4.02
N GLU A 839 -10.07 -32.16 -3.84
CA GLU A 839 -9.00 -32.59 -4.74
C GLU A 839 -8.97 -34.12 -4.87
N ASN A 840 -9.12 -34.61 -6.11
CA ASN A 840 -9.06 -36.03 -6.42
C ASN A 840 -8.66 -36.27 -7.89
N ASN A 841 -7.65 -37.09 -8.13
CA ASN A 841 -7.23 -37.57 -9.47
C ASN A 841 -7.13 -36.45 -10.53
N GLY A 842 -6.41 -35.37 -10.20
CA GLY A 842 -6.24 -34.22 -11.09
C GLY A 842 -7.38 -33.19 -11.05
N PHE A 843 -8.59 -33.59 -10.62
CA PHE A 843 -9.67 -32.62 -10.42
C PHE A 843 -9.49 -31.86 -9.12
N ASN A 844 -9.61 -30.54 -9.16
CA ASN A 844 -9.62 -29.70 -7.98
C ASN A 844 -10.73 -28.64 -8.06
N ALA A 845 -11.31 -28.32 -6.91
CA ALA A 845 -12.29 -27.26 -6.77
C ALA A 845 -12.08 -26.54 -5.42
N ARG A 846 -12.28 -25.24 -5.40
CA ARG A 846 -12.16 -24.41 -4.20
C ARG A 846 -13.20 -23.31 -4.20
N ILE A 847 -13.77 -23.03 -3.02
CA ILE A 847 -14.58 -21.86 -2.75
C ILE A 847 -14.06 -21.19 -1.48
N SER A 848 -13.90 -19.89 -1.53
CA SER A 848 -13.33 -19.09 -0.42
C SER A 848 -14.18 -17.87 -0.16
N ASN A 849 -14.49 -17.62 1.12
CA ASN A 849 -15.11 -16.38 1.58
C ASN A 849 -14.13 -15.65 2.51
N ARG A 850 -13.94 -14.36 2.26
CA ARG A 850 -13.15 -13.45 3.10
C ARG A 850 -14.06 -12.36 3.64
N TYR A 851 -14.32 -12.39 4.94
CA TYR A 851 -15.09 -11.39 5.64
C TYR A 851 -14.17 -10.46 6.43
N ARG A 852 -14.35 -9.16 6.26
CA ARG A 852 -13.72 -8.10 7.04
C ARG A 852 -14.80 -7.21 7.66
N GLY A 853 -14.79 -7.03 8.98
CA GLY A 853 -15.71 -6.14 9.67
C GLY A 853 -15.40 -4.66 9.40
N LYS A 854 -16.35 -3.78 9.67
CA LYS A 854 -16.19 -2.33 9.56
C LYS A 854 -15.02 -1.82 10.40
N PHE A 855 -14.39 -0.74 9.92
CA PHE A 855 -13.24 -0.13 10.59
C PHE A 855 -13.12 1.37 10.28
N LEU A 856 -12.35 2.09 11.12
CA LEU A 856 -11.96 3.46 10.86
C LEU A 856 -10.86 3.47 9.79
N GLY A 857 -11.18 3.93 8.58
CA GLY A 857 -10.23 4.07 7.48
C GLY A 857 -9.69 5.49 7.39
N GLU A 858 -8.42 5.61 7.00
CA GLU A 858 -7.82 6.88 6.62
C GLU A 858 -7.95 7.03 5.11
N VAL A 859 -8.70 8.03 4.66
CA VAL A 859 -8.98 8.28 3.24
C VAL A 859 -8.60 9.71 2.87
N SER A 860 -8.30 9.94 1.59
CA SER A 860 -8.05 11.30 1.09
C SER A 860 -9.35 12.08 1.01
N GLY A 861 -9.40 13.23 1.66
CA GLY A 861 -10.51 14.19 1.58
C GLY A 861 -10.48 15.01 0.28
N LEU A 862 -11.42 15.97 0.17
CA LEU A 862 -11.59 16.86 -1.00
C LEU A 862 -10.32 17.61 -1.40
N SER A 863 -9.52 18.03 -0.42
CA SER A 863 -8.29 18.81 -0.62
C SER A 863 -7.03 17.97 -0.53
N ALA A 864 -7.11 16.68 -0.85
CA ALA A 864 -6.04 15.68 -0.66
C ALA A 864 -5.55 15.59 0.81
N SER A 865 -6.28 16.18 1.76
CA SER A 865 -6.06 16.01 3.19
C SER A 865 -6.53 14.63 3.63
N ARG A 866 -5.85 14.05 4.60
CA ARG A 866 -6.27 12.80 5.22
C ARG A 866 -7.42 13.05 6.18
N ILE A 867 -8.48 12.29 6.03
CA ILE A 867 -9.63 12.31 6.92
C ILE A 867 -10.00 10.88 7.32
N TYR A 868 -10.53 10.73 8.50
CA TYR A 868 -11.04 9.45 8.97
C TYR A 868 -12.48 9.24 8.48
N ARG A 869 -12.74 8.05 7.92
CA ARG A 869 -14.06 7.60 7.47
C ARG A 869 -14.30 6.19 7.96
N THR A 870 -15.53 5.86 8.27
CA THR A 870 -15.88 4.46 8.53
C THR A 870 -15.95 3.71 7.21
N VAL A 871 -15.08 2.73 7.03
CA VAL A 871 -15.16 1.75 5.94
C VAL A 871 -16.12 0.65 6.37
N ASP A 872 -17.08 0.31 5.50
CA ASP A 872 -18.08 -0.72 5.78
C ASP A 872 -17.47 -2.12 5.82
N ALA A 873 -18.22 -3.07 6.37
CA ALA A 873 -17.86 -4.47 6.30
C ALA A 873 -17.96 -4.99 4.86
N GLU A 874 -17.06 -5.89 4.49
CA GLU A 874 -17.07 -6.57 3.19
C GLU A 874 -17.01 -8.08 3.32
N SER A 875 -17.64 -8.80 2.38
CA SER A 875 -17.63 -10.27 2.30
C SER A 875 -17.40 -10.71 0.84
N VAL A 876 -16.16 -11.03 0.52
CA VAL A 876 -15.75 -11.36 -0.85
C VAL A 876 -15.73 -12.86 -1.05
N LEU A 877 -16.50 -13.34 -2.02
CA LEU A 877 -16.62 -14.76 -2.38
C LEU A 877 -15.88 -15.04 -3.69
N ASP A 878 -14.95 -15.99 -3.66
CA ASP A 878 -14.18 -16.47 -4.81
C ASP A 878 -14.38 -17.97 -5.01
N ALA A 879 -14.32 -18.44 -6.26
CA ALA A 879 -14.37 -19.86 -6.60
C ALA A 879 -13.38 -20.23 -7.72
N GLN A 880 -12.91 -21.48 -7.70
CA GLN A 880 -12.02 -22.04 -8.70
C GLN A 880 -12.37 -23.51 -8.94
N ILE A 881 -12.28 -23.94 -10.20
CA ILE A 881 -12.36 -25.34 -10.62
C ILE A 881 -11.19 -25.58 -11.57
N GLY A 882 -10.50 -26.70 -11.41
CA GLY A 882 -9.38 -27.09 -12.25
C GLY A 882 -9.32 -28.59 -12.52
N TYR A 883 -8.65 -28.95 -13.60
CA TYR A 883 -8.33 -30.32 -13.94
C TYR A 883 -6.91 -30.42 -14.49
N GLU A 884 -6.09 -31.26 -13.90
CA GLU A 884 -4.74 -31.58 -14.33
C GLU A 884 -4.73 -33.00 -14.97
N PHE A 885 -4.29 -33.09 -16.20
CA PHE A 885 -4.13 -34.36 -16.90
C PHE A 885 -2.83 -35.03 -16.39
N ARG A 886 -2.97 -36.11 -15.66
CA ARG A 886 -1.84 -36.82 -15.00
C ARG A 886 -1.29 -37.96 -15.83
N GLU A 887 -1.99 -38.32 -16.91
CA GLU A 887 -1.62 -39.45 -17.78
C GLU A 887 -2.00 -39.16 -19.24
N GLY A 888 -1.34 -39.87 -20.18
CA GLY A 888 -1.68 -39.87 -21.59
C GLY A 888 -1.09 -38.67 -22.35
N ARG A 889 -1.71 -38.37 -23.55
CA ARG A 889 -1.18 -37.37 -24.51
C ARG A 889 -1.12 -35.93 -23.95
N PHE A 890 -1.90 -35.65 -22.94
CA PHE A 890 -2.04 -34.32 -22.33
C PHE A 890 -1.43 -34.28 -20.92
N GLU A 891 -0.61 -35.27 -20.56
CA GLU A 891 0.08 -35.27 -19.25
C GLU A 891 0.83 -33.96 -19.04
N GLY A 892 0.71 -33.38 -17.83
CA GLY A 892 1.27 -32.08 -17.47
C GLY A 892 0.42 -30.86 -17.89
N LEU A 893 -0.68 -31.07 -18.69
CA LEU A 893 -1.61 -29.98 -19.01
C LEU A 893 -2.62 -29.80 -17.88
N SER A 894 -2.81 -28.55 -17.45
CA SER A 894 -3.88 -28.17 -16.51
C SER A 894 -4.81 -27.15 -17.15
N VAL A 895 -6.12 -27.29 -16.89
CA VAL A 895 -7.18 -26.35 -17.30
C VAL A 895 -7.83 -25.81 -16.04
N MET A 896 -8.08 -24.50 -15.98
CA MET A 896 -8.64 -23.84 -14.82
C MET A 896 -9.73 -22.83 -15.20
N LEU A 897 -10.81 -22.81 -14.43
CA LEU A 897 -11.81 -21.75 -14.40
C LEU A 897 -11.79 -21.10 -13.02
N GLN A 898 -11.75 -19.78 -12.98
CA GLN A 898 -11.73 -19.01 -11.74
C GLN A 898 -12.71 -17.84 -11.83
N ALA A 899 -13.40 -17.56 -10.73
CA ALA A 899 -14.26 -16.40 -10.57
C ALA A 899 -13.96 -15.72 -9.24
N ASN A 900 -13.66 -14.43 -9.27
CA ASN A 900 -13.37 -13.62 -8.10
C ASN A 900 -14.48 -12.61 -7.86
N ASN A 901 -14.77 -12.33 -6.58
CA ASN A 901 -15.85 -11.43 -6.17
C ASN A 901 -17.20 -11.80 -6.85
N ILE A 902 -17.61 -13.05 -6.77
CA ILE A 902 -18.79 -13.60 -7.47
C ILE A 902 -20.08 -12.87 -7.05
N THR A 903 -20.13 -12.41 -5.81
CA THR A 903 -21.26 -11.68 -5.22
C THR A 903 -21.29 -10.22 -5.58
N ASP A 904 -20.28 -9.72 -6.32
CA ASP A 904 -20.13 -8.32 -6.69
C ASP A 904 -20.21 -7.39 -5.46
N GLU A 905 -19.48 -7.77 -4.40
CA GLU A 905 -19.41 -7.02 -3.13
C GLU A 905 -18.88 -5.61 -3.36
N PRO A 906 -19.63 -4.56 -3.02
CA PRO A 906 -19.18 -3.19 -3.19
C PRO A 906 -18.26 -2.72 -2.06
N PHE A 907 -17.39 -1.76 -2.36
CA PHE A 907 -16.66 -0.98 -1.35
C PHE A 907 -17.47 0.26 -0.95
N ARG A 908 -17.59 0.53 0.37
CA ARG A 908 -18.36 1.66 0.90
C ARG A 908 -17.63 2.38 2.02
N THR A 909 -17.80 3.69 2.08
CA THR A 909 -17.38 4.49 3.25
C THR A 909 -18.49 5.42 3.70
N TYR A 910 -18.51 5.71 4.98
CA TYR A 910 -19.49 6.58 5.63
C TYR A 910 -18.84 7.67 6.45
N GLU A 911 -19.50 8.80 6.53
CA GLU A 911 -19.14 9.85 7.46
C GLU A 911 -19.71 9.53 8.85
N ASN A 912 -18.86 9.60 9.89
CA ASN A 912 -19.21 9.36 11.30
C ASN A 912 -19.94 8.03 11.57
N GLY A 913 -19.67 6.99 10.79
CA GLY A 913 -20.27 5.67 10.98
C GLY A 913 -21.73 5.52 10.59
N ASP A 914 -22.34 6.56 10.00
CA ASP A 914 -23.75 6.54 9.60
C ASP A 914 -23.91 6.12 8.12
N PRO A 915 -24.52 4.94 7.83
CA PRO A 915 -24.73 4.45 6.46
C PRO A 915 -25.57 5.36 5.58
N ARG A 916 -26.37 6.26 6.14
CA ARG A 916 -27.15 7.25 5.42
C ARG A 916 -26.27 8.38 4.86
N ARG A 917 -25.08 8.55 5.43
CA ARG A 917 -24.07 9.53 5.04
C ARG A 917 -22.97 8.87 4.22
N THR A 918 -23.35 8.18 3.15
CA THR A 918 -22.43 7.49 2.24
C THR A 918 -21.50 8.50 1.57
N ILE A 919 -20.20 8.32 1.74
CA ILE A 919 -19.16 9.11 1.07
C ILE A 919 -18.70 8.40 -0.21
N ASP A 920 -18.24 7.16 -0.10
CA ASP A 920 -17.86 6.36 -1.26
C ASP A 920 -18.77 5.13 -1.38
N TYR A 921 -19.17 4.86 -2.62
CA TYR A 921 -19.78 3.60 -3.03
C TYR A 921 -19.16 3.18 -4.36
N GLN A 922 -18.52 2.01 -4.38
CA GLN A 922 -17.81 1.55 -5.56
C GLN A 922 -18.18 0.10 -5.86
N LYS A 923 -18.60 -0.15 -7.09
CA LYS A 923 -18.91 -1.47 -7.63
C LYS A 923 -17.90 -1.87 -8.68
N TYR A 924 -17.23 -3.02 -8.50
CA TYR A 924 -16.11 -3.45 -9.35
C TYR A 924 -16.49 -4.59 -10.31
N GLY A 925 -17.63 -5.23 -10.10
CA GLY A 925 -18.02 -6.43 -10.80
C GLY A 925 -17.23 -7.67 -10.40
N ALA A 926 -17.74 -8.83 -10.77
CA ALA A 926 -17.01 -10.09 -10.69
C ALA A 926 -15.94 -10.15 -11.79
N THR A 927 -14.83 -10.85 -11.54
CA THR A 927 -13.81 -11.15 -12.55
C THR A 927 -13.79 -12.64 -12.84
N TYR A 928 -13.92 -13.02 -14.12
CA TYR A 928 -13.90 -14.40 -14.59
C TYR A 928 -12.64 -14.68 -15.38
N MET A 929 -12.03 -15.84 -15.14
CA MET A 929 -10.78 -16.26 -15.79
C MET A 929 -10.86 -17.70 -16.30
N VAL A 930 -10.27 -17.93 -17.47
CA VAL A 930 -9.97 -19.26 -18.03
C VAL A 930 -8.48 -19.38 -18.19
N GLY A 931 -7.88 -20.44 -17.69
CA GLY A 931 -6.43 -20.67 -17.71
C GLY A 931 -6.04 -22.02 -18.25
N LEU A 932 -4.88 -22.05 -18.91
CA LEU A 932 -4.16 -23.25 -19.32
C LEU A 932 -2.75 -23.17 -18.73
N ALA A 933 -2.27 -24.24 -18.14
CA ALA A 933 -0.89 -24.38 -17.69
C ALA A 933 -0.34 -25.70 -18.24
N TYR A 934 0.93 -25.67 -18.64
CA TYR A 934 1.64 -26.87 -19.08
C TYR A 934 2.98 -26.96 -18.36
N LYS A 935 3.28 -28.14 -17.86
CA LYS A 935 4.52 -28.47 -17.16
C LYS A 935 5.20 -29.65 -17.83
N PHE A 936 6.47 -29.43 -18.23
CA PHE A 936 7.30 -30.41 -18.87
C PHE A 936 8.13 -31.20 -17.86
#